data_4afcee15e0e4e09fb357212aa0ff3793
#
_entry.id   4afcee15e0e4e09fb357212aa0ff3793
#
_cell.length_a   1.000
_cell.length_b   1.000
_cell.length_c   1.000
_cell.angle_alpha   90.00
_cell.angle_beta   90.00
_cell.angle_gamma   90.00
#
_symmetry.space_group_name_H-M   'P 1'
#
loop_
_entity.id
_entity.type
_entity.pdbx_description
1 polymer ?
#
loop_
_entity_poly.entity_id
_entity_poly.type
_entity_poly.pdbx_seq_one_letter_code
_entity_poly.pdbx_strand_id
1 'polypeptide(L)'
;MAVQFNEDKKIFRLDTETSTYLMGLTPEGYLGHIYYGDRLYKAAENYMLRMEEPPYTPSVNKREKSSFLDSFPMEYPTGGIGDYRESCLNVRNEAGQMGCEIHYVSHEIYNGKKTLKGLPASFGTEEEVQTLDILCEDEILGLQVVLSYSVFEKENVITRSVKLLNKGSQKLKIEKIYSACLDMDNENFEMLTLHGSWARERHIQQGPLRYGKQMVSSTKGESSHQEHPFVALVTPGTTQQQGKVYGMHFVYSGNFIGQAELNQFDSVRTVMGINKEEFSWILKAGEEFQAPEVVMTYSHEGLGEMTRSYHDFYRNHMIRSKYLHKKRPILINNWEATYFDFNTDKLLDIAREAKSCGIEMLVMDDGWFGVRNSDNCSLGDWKVNTDKITGGLKHLVDEVNKIGLEFGIWFEPEMISPNSDLYRTHPEWAIQIPGREATQSRQQYVLDLSRPEVLDYVYESVASILRSANIVYVKWDMNRQLSDLGSTYLGAEEQQELFHRYVLGVYALQERLVTEFPDLLLENCSGGGARFDPGMLYYSPQIWCSDDTDAIERLMIQEGTSLIYPLSTMGAHVSDCPNHTVGRVTPFETRGHVALAGTFGYELDVTKIPEEDRKMIPEQTKMYHKYHELVREGDYYRIASYRENHLYDCWAIAAKDKREVLVTYVHVLSTPNAHSRRIFLQGFDPEAVYVLDGTEEKYTGEMLMKCGFLVKGFWGDFKSKLYHFVKVTE
;
A
#
# COMPACT_ATOMS: atom_id res chain seq x y z
N MET A 1 19.87 -2.95 22.37
CA MET A 1 18.47 -3.28 22.62
C MET A 1 17.65 -2.11 22.13
N ALA A 2 16.81 -2.35 21.17
CA ALA A 2 15.94 -1.32 20.59
C ALA A 2 14.83 -0.87 21.57
N VAL A 3 14.41 -1.74 22.50
CA VAL A 3 13.36 -1.47 23.49
C VAL A 3 13.92 -1.57 24.91
N GLN A 4 13.63 -0.56 25.73
CA GLN A 4 14.06 -0.50 27.14
C GLN A 4 12.93 0.02 28.01
N PHE A 5 12.85 -0.44 29.27
CA PHE A 5 11.98 0.11 30.29
C PHE A 5 12.81 0.56 31.50
N ASN A 6 12.64 1.81 31.87
CA ASN A 6 13.25 2.35 33.10
C ASN A 6 12.27 2.22 34.26
N GLU A 7 12.52 1.25 35.14
CA GLU A 7 11.61 0.91 36.25
C GLU A 7 11.48 2.07 37.26
N ASP A 8 12.57 2.81 37.53
CA ASP A 8 12.55 3.91 38.50
C ASP A 8 11.75 5.11 38.01
N LYS A 9 11.82 5.39 36.71
CA LYS A 9 11.18 6.56 36.09
C LYS A 9 9.85 6.18 35.38
N LYS A 10 9.54 4.90 35.30
CA LYS A 10 8.35 4.38 34.59
C LYS A 10 8.29 4.84 33.13
N ILE A 11 9.41 4.76 32.41
CA ILE A 11 9.55 5.24 31.04
C ILE A 11 9.94 4.09 30.13
N PHE A 12 9.17 3.93 29.04
CA PHE A 12 9.52 3.09 27.90
C PHE A 12 10.29 3.90 26.85
N ARG A 13 11.35 3.32 26.35
CA ARG A 13 12.18 3.87 25.29
C ARG A 13 12.30 2.86 24.15
N LEU A 14 11.98 3.31 22.93
CA LEU A 14 12.12 2.55 21.70
C LEU A 14 13.06 3.33 20.78
N ASP A 15 14.08 2.66 20.30
CA ASP A 15 15.15 3.26 19.51
C ASP A 15 15.31 2.55 18.17
N THR A 16 15.31 3.32 17.08
CA THR A 16 15.82 2.89 15.77
C THR A 16 17.25 3.40 15.56
N GLU A 17 17.86 3.20 14.40
CA GLU A 17 19.18 3.79 14.10
C GLU A 17 19.16 5.33 14.13
N THR A 18 18.08 5.95 13.68
CA THR A 18 17.99 7.41 13.51
C THR A 18 16.93 8.10 14.38
N SER A 19 16.04 7.34 15.04
CA SER A 19 14.96 7.91 15.84
C SER A 19 14.82 7.30 17.23
N THR A 20 14.17 8.04 18.13
CA THR A 20 13.77 7.60 19.49
C THR A 20 12.29 7.88 19.70
N TYR A 21 11.58 6.93 20.31
CA TYR A 21 10.19 7.05 20.75
C TYR A 21 10.12 6.82 22.26
N LEU A 22 9.50 7.75 23.00
CA LEU A 22 9.41 7.69 24.46
C LEU A 22 7.97 7.78 24.94
N MET A 23 7.63 6.92 25.91
CA MET A 23 6.35 6.91 26.63
C MET A 23 6.59 6.86 28.12
N GLY A 24 5.68 7.42 28.90
CA GLY A 24 5.77 7.39 30.37
C GLY A 24 4.45 7.05 31.03
N LEU A 25 4.53 6.47 32.24
CA LEU A 25 3.37 6.16 33.06
C LEU A 25 3.17 7.25 34.12
N THR A 26 1.93 7.72 34.27
CA THR A 26 1.53 8.57 35.39
C THR A 26 1.36 7.74 36.66
N PRO A 27 1.34 8.36 37.84
CA PRO A 27 1.02 7.65 39.10
C PRO A 27 -0.36 6.99 39.10
N GLU A 28 -1.31 7.52 38.33
CA GLU A 28 -2.67 7.00 38.15
C GLU A 28 -2.73 5.81 37.18
N GLY A 29 -1.61 5.52 36.47
CA GLY A 29 -1.53 4.40 35.53
C GLY A 29 -1.90 4.76 34.09
N TYR A 30 -2.05 6.02 33.73
CA TYR A 30 -2.19 6.43 32.33
C TYR A 30 -0.85 6.37 31.59
N LEU A 31 -0.89 5.91 30.34
CA LEU A 31 0.28 5.90 29.45
C LEU A 31 0.25 7.15 28.57
N GLY A 32 1.29 7.97 28.69
CA GLY A 32 1.44 9.22 27.94
C GLY A 32 2.59 9.22 26.97
N HIS A 33 2.40 9.91 25.84
CA HIS A 33 3.46 10.17 24.87
C HIS A 33 4.41 11.25 25.37
N ILE A 34 5.72 11.05 25.21
CA ILE A 34 6.73 12.03 25.63
C ILE A 34 7.47 12.60 24.43
N TYR A 35 7.91 11.75 23.50
CA TYR A 35 8.77 12.17 22.40
C TYR A 35 8.74 11.18 21.25
N TYR A 36 8.74 11.67 20.03
CA TYR A 36 9.12 10.95 18.82
C TYR A 36 9.91 11.89 17.92
N GLY A 37 11.11 11.49 17.53
CA GLY A 37 12.01 12.36 16.76
C GLY A 37 13.41 11.80 16.66
N ASP A 38 14.39 12.68 16.47
CA ASP A 38 15.80 12.32 16.33
C ASP A 38 16.30 11.39 17.43
N ARG A 39 17.23 10.53 17.08
CA ARG A 39 17.85 9.59 18.01
C ARG A 39 18.49 10.30 19.20
N LEU A 40 18.11 9.91 20.40
CA LEU A 40 18.69 10.40 21.65
C LEU A 40 19.79 9.45 22.11
N TYR A 41 21.06 9.88 22.10
CA TYR A 41 22.18 9.03 22.44
C TYR A 41 22.43 8.92 23.95
N LYS A 42 21.94 9.89 24.73
CA LYS A 42 22.02 9.88 26.18
C LYS A 42 20.62 9.97 26.78
N ALA A 43 20.34 9.11 27.76
CA ALA A 43 19.10 9.22 28.52
C ALA A 43 19.16 10.48 29.38
N ALA A 44 18.17 11.37 29.25
CA ALA A 44 17.90 12.38 30.26
C ALA A 44 17.14 11.70 31.41
N GLU A 45 17.48 12.04 32.64
CA GLU A 45 16.90 11.38 33.82
C GLU A 45 15.54 11.93 34.23
N ASN A 46 15.14 13.09 33.69
CA ASN A 46 13.90 13.78 34.04
C ASN A 46 13.05 14.10 32.83
N TYR A 47 12.26 13.13 32.39
CA TYR A 47 11.21 13.38 31.43
C TYR A 47 9.95 13.83 32.13
N MET A 48 9.30 14.86 31.61
CA MET A 48 8.05 15.37 32.15
C MET A 48 6.89 15.06 31.19
N LEU A 49 5.89 14.36 31.72
CA LEU A 49 4.59 14.30 31.09
C LEU A 49 3.84 15.60 31.35
N ARG A 50 3.17 16.13 30.34
CA ARG A 50 2.29 17.29 30.50
C ARG A 50 1.02 16.87 31.23
N MET A 51 0.81 17.34 32.44
CA MET A 51 -0.33 17.02 33.30
C MET A 51 -1.02 18.34 33.77
N GLU A 52 -1.21 19.27 32.86
CA GLU A 52 -1.88 20.53 33.13
C GLU A 52 -3.39 20.32 33.16
N GLU A 53 -4.07 20.92 34.13
CA GLU A 53 -5.50 20.84 34.33
C GLU A 53 -6.23 21.98 33.62
N PRO A 54 -6.80 21.79 32.42
CA PRO A 54 -7.59 22.81 31.75
C PRO A 54 -8.89 23.11 32.54
N PRO A 55 -9.37 24.36 32.55
CA PRO A 55 -10.63 24.69 33.17
C PRO A 55 -11.80 23.86 32.56
N TYR A 56 -12.73 23.46 33.42
CA TYR A 56 -13.95 22.73 33.06
C TYR A 56 -13.76 21.29 32.56
N THR A 57 -12.57 20.72 32.62
CA THR A 57 -12.37 19.31 32.30
C THR A 57 -12.87 18.42 33.47
N PRO A 58 -13.82 17.50 33.22
CA PRO A 58 -14.32 16.61 34.27
C PRO A 58 -13.26 15.65 34.74
N SER A 59 -13.26 15.35 36.05
CA SER A 59 -12.35 14.37 36.66
C SER A 59 -13.08 13.10 37.05
N VAL A 60 -12.48 11.96 36.81
CA VAL A 60 -12.88 10.64 37.31
C VAL A 60 -12.55 10.48 38.79
N ASN A 61 -11.61 11.27 39.31
CA ASN A 61 -11.23 11.25 40.72
C ASN A 61 -12.11 12.19 41.54
N LYS A 62 -12.85 11.65 42.51
CA LYS A 62 -13.76 12.40 43.39
C LYS A 62 -13.10 13.51 44.24
N ARG A 63 -11.77 13.51 44.35
CA ARG A 63 -10.99 14.47 45.15
C ARG A 63 -10.53 15.66 44.34
N GLU A 64 -10.60 15.61 43.03
CA GLU A 64 -10.12 16.65 42.12
C GLU A 64 -11.27 17.54 41.65
N LYS A 65 -10.98 18.79 41.39
CA LYS A 65 -11.93 19.76 40.82
C LYS A 65 -11.96 19.74 39.30
N SER A 66 -10.84 19.36 38.70
CA SER A 66 -10.63 19.23 37.28
C SER A 66 -9.66 18.09 36.97
N SER A 67 -9.53 17.73 35.71
CA SER A 67 -8.64 16.68 35.26
C SER A 67 -7.70 17.20 34.18
N PHE A 68 -6.55 16.56 34.01
CA PHE A 68 -5.57 16.83 32.97
C PHE A 68 -5.88 16.10 31.64
N LEU A 69 -6.86 15.19 31.59
CA LEU A 69 -7.07 14.27 30.47
C LEU A 69 -7.30 14.98 29.12
N ASP A 70 -7.98 16.12 29.09
CA ASP A 70 -8.26 16.84 27.84
C ASP A 70 -7.03 17.53 27.21
N SER A 71 -5.93 17.66 27.94
CA SER A 71 -4.66 18.20 27.45
C SER A 71 -3.52 17.18 27.45
N PHE A 72 -3.68 16.05 28.16
CA PHE A 72 -2.66 15.05 28.34
C PHE A 72 -2.33 14.35 27.00
N PRO A 73 -1.04 14.20 26.64
CA PRO A 73 -0.64 13.50 25.42
C PRO A 73 -0.82 12.00 25.57
N MET A 74 -2.05 11.51 25.39
CA MET A 74 -2.42 10.09 25.55
C MET A 74 -1.76 9.23 24.49
N GLU A 75 -1.14 8.14 24.90
CA GLU A 75 -0.62 7.15 23.97
C GLU A 75 -1.73 6.34 23.27
N TYR A 76 -2.83 6.06 24.00
CA TYR A 76 -4.01 5.40 23.43
C TYR A 76 -5.31 5.92 24.09
N PRO A 77 -5.87 7.03 23.58
CA PRO A 77 -7.05 7.66 24.18
C PRO A 77 -8.32 6.82 23.98
N THR A 78 -9.13 6.73 25.00
CA THR A 78 -10.43 6.05 25.00
C THR A 78 -11.58 7.04 25.18
N GLY A 79 -12.79 6.67 24.70
CA GLY A 79 -13.93 7.56 24.71
C GLY A 79 -14.70 7.55 26.04
N GLY A 80 -15.27 8.70 26.41
CA GLY A 80 -16.25 8.82 27.50
C GLY A 80 -15.70 9.19 28.88
N ILE A 81 -14.40 9.52 28.98
CA ILE A 81 -13.72 9.76 30.27
C ILE A 81 -13.23 11.21 30.46
N GLY A 82 -13.53 12.12 29.52
CA GLY A 82 -13.20 13.54 29.65
C GLY A 82 -12.07 14.06 28.78
N ASP A 83 -11.46 13.23 27.93
CA ASP A 83 -10.71 13.68 26.75
C ASP A 83 -11.68 13.87 25.60
N TYR A 84 -11.83 15.11 25.13
CA TYR A 84 -12.79 15.50 24.08
C TYR A 84 -12.20 15.49 22.67
N ARG A 85 -10.90 15.26 22.54
CA ARG A 85 -10.23 15.04 21.25
C ARG A 85 -10.59 13.67 20.67
N GLU A 86 -10.14 13.37 19.46
CA GLU A 86 -10.42 12.07 18.83
C GLU A 86 -9.89 10.91 19.69
N SER A 87 -10.78 10.01 20.10
CA SER A 87 -10.42 8.78 20.80
C SER A 87 -10.06 7.67 19.84
N CYS A 88 -9.20 6.73 20.26
CA CYS A 88 -8.85 5.54 19.49
C CYS A 88 -9.82 4.37 19.72
N LEU A 89 -10.48 4.32 20.87
CA LEU A 89 -11.36 3.22 21.23
C LEU A 89 -12.68 3.73 21.81
N ASN A 90 -13.79 3.26 21.24
CA ASN A 90 -15.14 3.47 21.80
C ASN A 90 -15.81 2.12 22.05
N VAL A 91 -16.22 1.89 23.27
CA VAL A 91 -16.85 0.63 23.70
C VAL A 91 -18.18 0.92 24.38
N ARG A 92 -19.23 0.15 24.03
CA ARG A 92 -20.47 0.11 24.77
C ARG A 92 -20.61 -1.21 25.51
N ASN A 93 -21.09 -1.13 26.75
CA ASN A 93 -21.51 -2.28 27.50
C ASN A 93 -22.87 -2.81 26.99
N GLU A 94 -23.36 -3.90 27.56
CA GLU A 94 -24.62 -4.53 27.17
C GLU A 94 -25.87 -3.63 27.41
N ALA A 95 -25.77 -2.65 28.32
CA ALA A 95 -26.82 -1.65 28.57
C ALA A 95 -26.75 -0.46 27.59
N GLY A 96 -25.81 -0.46 26.63
CA GLY A 96 -25.63 0.61 25.65
C GLY A 96 -24.89 1.84 26.18
N GLN A 97 -24.36 1.80 27.40
CA GLN A 97 -23.60 2.90 27.99
C GLN A 97 -22.18 2.94 27.45
N MET A 98 -21.68 4.13 27.16
CA MET A 98 -20.32 4.36 26.66
C MET A 98 -19.45 4.95 27.79
N GLY A 99 -18.25 4.37 27.93
CA GLY A 99 -17.21 4.86 28.82
C GLY A 99 -16.19 3.73 28.95
N CYS A 100 -14.96 4.03 28.59
CA CYS A 100 -13.84 3.08 28.66
C CYS A 100 -12.64 3.81 29.26
N GLU A 101 -12.13 3.32 30.39
CA GLU A 101 -10.98 3.90 31.09
C GLU A 101 -9.94 2.83 31.31
N ILE A 102 -8.88 2.86 30.52
CA ILE A 102 -7.80 1.86 30.60
C ILE A 102 -6.61 2.37 31.41
N HIS A 103 -6.12 1.50 32.29
CA HIS A 103 -4.90 1.74 33.07
C HIS A 103 -3.87 0.66 32.78
N TYR A 104 -2.60 1.03 32.85
CA TYR A 104 -1.48 0.12 32.72
C TYR A 104 -1.55 -1.00 33.78
N VAL A 105 -1.32 -2.24 33.33
CA VAL A 105 -1.26 -3.43 34.21
C VAL A 105 0.16 -4.00 34.22
N SER A 106 0.68 -4.31 33.03
CA SER A 106 1.99 -4.95 32.85
C SER A 106 2.53 -4.75 31.44
N HIS A 107 3.76 -5.16 31.22
CA HIS A 107 4.33 -5.21 29.87
C HIS A 107 5.23 -6.43 29.70
N GLU A 108 5.47 -6.78 28.44
CA GLU A 108 6.43 -7.79 28.01
C GLU A 108 7.33 -7.22 26.93
N ILE A 109 8.66 -7.41 27.05
CA ILE A 109 9.61 -7.11 26.00
C ILE A 109 10.22 -8.43 25.51
N TYR A 110 10.16 -8.68 24.21
CA TYR A 110 10.68 -9.91 23.62
C TYR A 110 11.30 -9.66 22.25
N ASN A 111 12.16 -10.56 21.82
CA ASN A 111 12.74 -10.56 20.49
C ASN A 111 11.81 -11.27 19.51
N GLY A 112 11.77 -10.78 18.26
CA GLY A 112 10.84 -11.27 17.25
C GLY A 112 9.50 -10.55 17.28
N LYS A 113 8.58 -10.99 16.44
CA LYS A 113 7.23 -10.42 16.28
C LYS A 113 6.18 -11.51 16.13
N LYS A 114 5.10 -11.42 16.91
CA LYS A 114 3.94 -12.32 16.80
C LYS A 114 3.10 -11.97 15.57
N THR A 115 2.55 -12.98 14.91
CA THR A 115 1.61 -12.79 13.79
C THR A 115 0.30 -12.21 14.28
N LEU A 116 -0.36 -11.39 13.47
CA LEU A 116 -1.71 -10.90 13.73
C LEU A 116 -2.73 -11.87 13.13
N LYS A 117 -3.61 -12.39 13.96
CA LYS A 117 -4.57 -13.42 13.56
C LYS A 117 -5.51 -12.95 12.44
N GLY A 118 -5.44 -13.61 11.30
CA GLY A 118 -6.29 -13.34 10.14
C GLY A 118 -5.98 -12.05 9.37
N LEU A 119 -4.91 -11.35 9.73
CA LEU A 119 -4.51 -10.08 9.14
C LEU A 119 -3.08 -10.15 8.56
N PRO A 120 -2.82 -9.44 7.46
CA PRO A 120 -1.46 -9.18 7.04
C PRO A 120 -0.74 -8.31 8.08
N ALA A 121 0.53 -8.60 8.30
CA ALA A 121 1.36 -7.85 9.23
C ALA A 121 2.83 -7.99 8.87
N SER A 122 3.63 -7.01 9.25
CA SER A 122 5.07 -7.11 9.14
C SER A 122 5.61 -8.31 9.93
N PHE A 123 6.71 -8.87 9.47
CA PHE A 123 7.39 -9.99 10.08
C PHE A 123 8.89 -9.71 10.26
N GLY A 124 9.51 -10.40 11.19
CA GLY A 124 10.94 -10.33 11.42
C GLY A 124 11.38 -11.41 12.41
N THR A 125 12.63 -11.81 12.30
CA THR A 125 13.28 -12.77 13.19
C THR A 125 13.61 -12.15 14.55
N GLU A 126 14.02 -12.97 15.51
CA GLU A 126 14.47 -12.51 16.82
C GLU A 126 15.70 -11.59 16.76
N GLU A 127 16.45 -11.61 15.65
CA GLU A 127 17.63 -10.76 15.45
C GLU A 127 17.30 -9.43 14.76
N GLU A 128 16.16 -9.35 14.07
CA GLU A 128 15.76 -8.20 13.25
C GLU A 128 14.80 -7.25 13.94
N VAL A 129 13.98 -7.76 14.87
CA VAL A 129 12.93 -6.99 15.51
C VAL A 129 12.83 -7.27 16.99
N GLN A 130 12.58 -6.24 17.78
CA GLN A 130 12.26 -6.32 19.20
C GLN A 130 10.87 -5.72 19.44
N THR A 131 10.03 -6.42 20.20
CA THR A 131 8.62 -6.04 20.42
C THR A 131 8.37 -5.75 21.91
N LEU A 132 7.56 -4.70 22.13
CA LEU A 132 6.97 -4.32 23.42
C LEU A 132 5.47 -4.53 23.33
N ASP A 133 4.94 -5.40 24.17
CA ASP A 133 3.49 -5.52 24.42
C ASP A 133 3.17 -4.86 25.77
N ILE A 134 2.29 -3.84 25.78
CA ILE A 134 1.79 -3.19 26.99
C ILE A 134 0.35 -3.60 27.21
N LEU A 135 0.09 -4.24 28.34
CA LEU A 135 -1.26 -4.61 28.78
C LEU A 135 -1.86 -3.48 29.61
N CYS A 136 -2.99 -2.97 29.12
CA CYS A 136 -3.86 -2.06 29.86
C CYS A 136 -5.23 -2.74 30.12
N GLU A 137 -5.98 -2.29 31.12
CA GLU A 137 -7.28 -2.88 31.46
C GLU A 137 -8.28 -1.81 31.95
N ASP A 138 -9.52 -1.95 31.50
CA ASP A 138 -10.70 -1.37 32.16
C ASP A 138 -11.33 -2.46 33.02
N GLU A 139 -11.15 -2.38 34.35
CA GLU A 139 -11.65 -3.39 35.32
C GLU A 139 -13.18 -3.47 35.35
N ILE A 140 -13.89 -2.35 35.08
CA ILE A 140 -15.37 -2.30 35.14
C ILE A 140 -15.97 -3.04 33.95
N LEU A 141 -15.40 -2.85 32.77
CA LEU A 141 -15.81 -3.54 31.55
C LEU A 141 -15.25 -4.97 31.48
N GLY A 142 -14.19 -5.26 32.23
CA GLY A 142 -13.39 -6.47 32.09
C GLY A 142 -12.71 -6.55 30.74
N LEU A 143 -12.36 -5.37 30.16
CA LEU A 143 -11.74 -5.26 28.86
C LEU A 143 -10.23 -5.07 29.01
N GLN A 144 -9.46 -6.01 28.47
CA GLN A 144 -8.03 -5.89 28.32
C GLN A 144 -7.67 -5.36 26.94
N VAL A 145 -6.71 -4.43 26.90
CA VAL A 145 -6.19 -3.79 25.69
C VAL A 145 -4.68 -4.01 25.65
N VAL A 146 -4.19 -4.72 24.65
CA VAL A 146 -2.76 -4.92 24.42
C VAL A 146 -2.32 -3.96 23.33
N LEU A 147 -1.40 -3.06 23.66
CA LEU A 147 -0.74 -2.14 22.74
C LEU A 147 0.61 -2.74 22.37
N SER A 148 0.78 -3.13 21.10
CA SER A 148 2.01 -3.76 20.60
C SER A 148 2.83 -2.78 19.78
N TYR A 149 4.13 -2.69 20.09
CA TYR A 149 5.12 -1.88 19.38
C TYR A 149 6.25 -2.77 18.93
N SER A 150 6.49 -2.91 17.63
CA SER A 150 7.64 -3.66 17.10
C SER A 150 8.63 -2.70 16.45
N VAL A 151 9.87 -2.77 16.86
CA VAL A 151 10.95 -1.86 16.42
C VAL A 151 11.85 -2.58 15.44
N PHE A 152 11.90 -2.08 14.21
CA PHE A 152 12.80 -2.48 13.13
C PHE A 152 13.93 -1.43 13.06
N GLU A 153 14.99 -1.72 13.79
CA GLU A 153 16.04 -0.72 14.08
C GLU A 153 16.70 -0.20 12.80
N LYS A 154 17.06 -1.10 11.88
CA LYS A 154 17.79 -0.79 10.63
C LYS A 154 16.96 -0.03 9.61
N GLU A 155 15.68 -0.36 9.49
CA GLU A 155 14.75 0.25 8.55
C GLU A 155 14.18 1.58 9.08
N ASN A 156 14.52 1.97 10.32
CA ASN A 156 13.98 3.17 10.98
C ASN A 156 12.45 3.16 11.05
N VAL A 157 11.86 2.01 11.42
CA VAL A 157 10.41 1.80 11.47
C VAL A 157 9.99 1.28 12.84
N ILE A 158 8.87 1.80 13.33
CA ILE A 158 8.11 1.27 14.47
C ILE A 158 6.72 0.89 13.98
N THR A 159 6.30 -0.36 14.20
CA THR A 159 4.94 -0.77 13.88
C THR A 159 4.07 -0.82 15.14
N ARG A 160 2.78 -0.50 14.97
CA ARG A 160 1.80 -0.51 16.07
C ARG A 160 0.59 -1.33 15.71
N SER A 161 0.11 -2.14 16.66
CA SER A 161 -1.18 -2.81 16.57
C SER A 161 -1.86 -2.87 17.93
N VAL A 162 -3.16 -3.12 17.92
CA VAL A 162 -3.97 -3.19 19.15
C VAL A 162 -4.78 -4.48 19.14
N LYS A 163 -4.78 -5.17 20.29
CA LYS A 163 -5.62 -6.34 20.51
C LYS A 163 -6.52 -6.12 21.72
N LEU A 164 -7.78 -6.42 21.56
CA LEU A 164 -8.79 -6.39 22.63
C LEU A 164 -9.11 -7.82 23.08
N LEU A 165 -9.26 -8.00 24.40
CA LEU A 165 -9.70 -9.27 25.01
C LEU A 165 -10.83 -8.97 26.01
N ASN A 166 -11.99 -9.53 25.76
CA ASN A 166 -13.11 -9.43 26.71
C ASN A 166 -12.97 -10.50 27.79
N LYS A 167 -12.44 -10.12 28.95
CA LYS A 167 -12.31 -10.97 30.14
C LYS A 167 -13.54 -10.88 31.06
N GLY A 168 -14.46 -9.97 30.78
CA GLY A 168 -15.72 -9.81 31.49
C GLY A 168 -16.72 -10.91 31.14
N SER A 169 -17.90 -10.83 31.75
CA SER A 169 -18.99 -11.78 31.52
C SER A 169 -20.06 -11.30 30.53
N GLN A 170 -20.03 -10.01 30.16
CA GLN A 170 -21.00 -9.38 29.26
C GLN A 170 -20.42 -9.24 27.87
N LYS A 171 -21.27 -9.20 26.85
CA LYS A 171 -20.85 -8.79 25.51
C LYS A 171 -20.56 -7.28 25.47
N LEU A 172 -19.53 -6.91 24.71
CA LEU A 172 -19.17 -5.53 24.46
C LEU A 172 -19.39 -5.20 22.98
N LYS A 173 -19.84 -3.99 22.68
CA LYS A 173 -19.91 -3.48 21.32
C LYS A 173 -18.79 -2.48 21.10
N ILE A 174 -17.86 -2.83 20.22
CA ILE A 174 -16.78 -1.95 19.77
C ILE A 174 -17.32 -1.11 18.64
N GLU A 175 -17.42 0.21 18.81
CA GLU A 175 -17.94 1.13 17.79
C GLU A 175 -16.82 1.87 17.05
N LYS A 176 -15.61 1.86 17.62
CA LYS A 176 -14.42 2.44 17.03
C LYS A 176 -13.19 1.74 17.59
N ILE A 177 -12.24 1.44 16.74
CA ILE A 177 -10.91 0.98 17.11
C ILE A 177 -9.89 1.48 16.09
N TYR A 178 -8.93 2.31 16.56
CA TYR A 178 -7.78 2.73 15.79
C TYR A 178 -6.53 2.03 16.30
N SER A 179 -5.56 1.83 15.43
CA SER A 179 -4.37 1.04 15.73
C SER A 179 -3.21 1.89 16.26
N ALA A 180 -3.23 3.19 15.97
CA ALA A 180 -2.17 4.12 16.40
C ALA A 180 -2.72 5.50 16.74
N CYS A 181 -2.04 6.14 17.70
CA CYS A 181 -2.20 7.54 18.07
C CYS A 181 -0.80 8.15 18.26
N LEU A 182 -0.64 9.40 17.86
CA LEU A 182 0.57 10.19 18.09
C LEU A 182 0.14 11.60 18.47
N ASP A 183 0.38 11.98 19.75
CA ASP A 183 0.11 13.31 20.27
C ASP A 183 1.41 14.11 20.35
N MET A 184 1.52 15.22 19.64
CA MET A 184 2.71 16.06 19.57
C MET A 184 2.37 17.53 19.73
N ASP A 185 3.35 18.34 20.15
CA ASP A 185 3.26 19.79 20.01
C ASP A 185 3.26 20.17 18.53
N ASN A 186 2.52 21.22 18.18
CA ASN A 186 2.44 21.67 16.81
C ASN A 186 3.71 22.41 16.37
N GLU A 187 4.42 21.90 15.39
CA GLU A 187 5.53 22.59 14.73
C GLU A 187 5.08 23.32 13.44
N ASN A 188 3.84 23.78 13.37
CA ASN A 188 3.19 24.32 12.18
C ASN A 188 3.10 23.29 11.05
N PHE A 189 2.81 22.06 11.40
CA PHE A 189 2.79 20.95 10.46
C PHE A 189 1.89 21.19 9.26
N GLU A 190 2.32 20.66 8.14
CA GLU A 190 1.49 20.41 6.97
C GLU A 190 1.18 18.91 6.90
N MET A 191 -0.05 18.60 6.46
CA MET A 191 -0.48 17.23 6.24
C MET A 191 -0.24 16.85 4.77
N LEU A 192 0.54 15.81 4.54
CA LEU A 192 0.79 15.22 3.22
C LEU A 192 -0.04 13.95 3.09
N THR A 193 -0.78 13.84 1.99
CA THR A 193 -1.70 12.74 1.68
C THR A 193 -1.65 12.39 0.21
N LEU A 194 -2.25 11.25 -0.18
CA LEU A 194 -2.34 10.80 -1.55
C LEU A 194 -3.80 10.70 -1.97
N HIS A 195 -4.16 11.41 -3.03
CA HIS A 195 -5.51 11.50 -3.57
C HIS A 195 -5.58 11.08 -5.02
N GLY A 196 -6.80 10.81 -5.50
CA GLY A 196 -6.98 10.54 -6.91
C GLY A 196 -8.39 10.16 -7.32
N SER A 197 -8.43 9.42 -8.37
CA SER A 197 -9.62 8.77 -8.92
C SER A 197 -9.18 7.54 -9.70
N TRP A 198 -10.11 6.75 -10.22
CA TRP A 198 -9.79 5.77 -11.25
C TRP A 198 -8.97 6.41 -12.38
N ALA A 199 -7.91 5.73 -12.80
CA ALA A 199 -6.96 6.17 -13.83
C ALA A 199 -6.14 7.44 -13.48
N ARG A 200 -6.14 7.86 -12.21
CA ARG A 200 -5.39 9.01 -11.71
C ARG A 200 -5.12 8.85 -10.20
N GLU A 201 -4.58 7.73 -9.81
CA GLU A 201 -4.41 7.34 -8.41
C GLU A 201 -3.19 8.01 -7.76
N ARG A 202 -3.24 8.21 -6.45
CA ARG A 202 -2.15 8.59 -5.55
C ARG A 202 -1.39 9.87 -5.92
N HIS A 203 -2.07 10.88 -6.41
CA HIS A 203 -1.46 12.20 -6.57
C HIS A 203 -1.16 12.81 -5.20
N ILE A 204 0.06 13.32 -5.02
CA ILE A 204 0.52 13.93 -3.77
C ILE A 204 -0.22 15.25 -3.54
N GLN A 205 -0.78 15.41 -2.33
CA GLN A 205 -1.33 16.67 -1.83
C GLN A 205 -0.70 17.01 -0.48
N GLN A 206 -0.41 18.28 -0.26
CA GLN A 206 0.18 18.80 0.96
C GLN A 206 -0.43 20.17 1.30
N GLY A 207 -0.74 20.38 2.56
CA GLY A 207 -1.29 21.65 3.02
C GLY A 207 -1.21 21.81 4.53
N PRO A 208 -1.26 23.07 5.03
CA PRO A 208 -1.13 23.37 6.45
C PRO A 208 -2.30 22.81 7.27
N LEU A 209 -2.00 22.30 8.46
CA LEU A 209 -3.02 21.96 9.44
C LEU A 209 -3.78 23.20 9.88
N ARG A 210 -5.07 23.03 10.11
CA ARG A 210 -5.97 24.05 10.65
C ARG A 210 -6.65 23.53 11.90
N TYR A 211 -7.12 24.41 12.77
CA TYR A 211 -7.88 24.00 13.93
C TYR A 211 -9.06 23.10 13.55
N GLY A 212 -9.21 22.01 14.31
CA GLY A 212 -10.14 20.92 14.03
C GLY A 212 -9.48 19.76 13.29
N LYS A 213 -10.29 18.95 12.63
CA LYS A 213 -9.87 17.65 12.06
C LYS A 213 -9.68 17.73 10.56
N GLN A 214 -8.54 17.26 10.09
CA GLN A 214 -8.28 16.99 8.69
C GLN A 214 -8.03 15.48 8.54
N MET A 215 -8.60 14.86 7.50
CA MET A 215 -8.56 13.42 7.36
C MET A 215 -8.57 12.95 5.91
N VAL A 216 -8.06 11.74 5.72
CA VAL A 216 -8.29 10.87 4.56
C VAL A 216 -9.01 9.62 5.02
N SER A 217 -9.96 9.12 4.24
CA SER A 217 -10.76 7.96 4.66
C SER A 217 -11.41 7.26 3.48
N SER A 218 -11.76 5.99 3.66
CA SER A 218 -12.61 5.25 2.74
C SER A 218 -13.79 4.62 3.46
N THR A 219 -14.94 4.60 2.79
CA THR A 219 -16.17 3.88 3.18
C THR A 219 -16.65 2.97 2.05
N LYS A 220 -15.74 2.59 1.15
CA LYS A 220 -16.07 1.88 -0.11
C LYS A 220 -15.91 0.36 -0.02
N GLY A 221 -15.50 -0.15 1.14
CA GLY A 221 -15.14 -1.56 1.31
C GLY A 221 -13.73 -1.90 0.81
N GLU A 222 -13.00 -0.90 0.36
CA GLU A 222 -11.62 -0.99 -0.12
C GLU A 222 -10.84 0.26 0.28
N SER A 223 -9.50 0.23 0.17
CA SER A 223 -8.64 1.40 0.43
C SER A 223 -8.90 2.56 -0.55
N SER A 224 -9.30 2.30 -1.77
CA SER A 224 -9.90 3.16 -2.80
C SER A 224 -8.93 3.94 -3.71
N HIS A 225 -9.43 4.31 -4.91
CA HIS A 225 -8.71 5.20 -5.84
C HIS A 225 -8.62 6.64 -5.34
N GLN A 226 -9.63 7.09 -4.55
CA GLN A 226 -9.79 8.49 -4.17
C GLN A 226 -8.89 8.89 -3.03
N GLU A 227 -8.70 7.98 -2.09
CA GLU A 227 -7.95 8.20 -0.86
C GLU A 227 -6.99 7.04 -0.63
N HIS A 228 -5.87 7.30 0.04
CA HIS A 228 -4.87 6.28 0.33
C HIS A 228 -4.66 6.15 1.83
N PRO A 229 -4.44 4.94 2.37
CA PRO A 229 -4.29 4.72 3.81
C PRO A 229 -2.92 5.19 4.35
N PHE A 230 -2.54 6.40 3.98
CA PHE A 230 -1.26 7.03 4.34
C PHE A 230 -1.46 8.50 4.73
N VAL A 231 -0.77 8.90 5.78
CA VAL A 231 -0.66 10.30 6.24
C VAL A 231 0.80 10.57 6.64
N ALA A 232 1.33 11.71 6.24
CA ALA A 232 2.56 12.22 6.84
C ALA A 232 2.33 13.65 7.37
N LEU A 233 2.84 13.92 8.58
CA LEU A 233 3.02 15.27 9.07
C LEU A 233 4.42 15.73 8.70
N VAL A 234 4.52 16.90 8.05
CA VAL A 234 5.81 17.46 7.64
C VAL A 234 5.95 18.89 8.15
N THR A 235 7.17 19.30 8.50
CA THR A 235 7.45 20.70 8.86
C THR A 235 7.44 21.58 7.61
N PRO A 236 7.11 22.88 7.75
CA PRO A 236 7.08 23.79 6.58
C PRO A 236 8.41 23.83 5.86
N GLY A 237 8.35 23.80 4.51
CA GLY A 237 9.55 23.80 3.68
C GLY A 237 10.29 22.46 3.58
N THR A 238 9.66 21.38 4.01
CA THR A 238 10.18 20.02 3.79
C THR A 238 10.32 19.71 2.31
N THR A 239 11.47 19.15 1.93
CA THR A 239 11.81 18.70 0.57
C THR A 239 12.16 17.21 0.56
N GLN A 240 12.71 16.73 -0.54
CA GLN A 240 13.24 15.36 -0.62
C GLN A 240 14.50 15.14 0.26
N GLN A 241 15.22 16.20 0.63
CA GLN A 241 16.53 16.13 1.30
C GLN A 241 16.61 16.90 2.64
N GLN A 242 15.50 17.49 3.11
CA GLN A 242 15.47 18.23 4.36
C GLN A 242 14.07 18.35 4.94
N GLY A 243 13.98 18.55 6.24
CA GLY A 243 12.75 18.74 7.00
C GLY A 243 12.34 17.50 7.77
N LYS A 244 11.54 17.69 8.82
CA LYS A 244 11.02 16.58 9.63
C LYS A 244 9.77 16.00 8.96
N VAL A 245 9.70 14.68 8.96
CA VAL A 245 8.59 13.90 8.40
C VAL A 245 8.20 12.81 9.39
N TYR A 246 6.92 12.75 9.73
CA TYR A 246 6.31 11.70 10.54
C TYR A 246 5.30 10.95 9.66
N GLY A 247 5.70 9.80 9.13
CA GLY A 247 4.87 8.98 8.25
C GLY A 247 4.09 7.93 9.04
N MET A 248 2.81 7.74 8.68
CA MET A 248 1.95 6.66 9.17
C MET A 248 1.25 5.98 8.00
N HIS A 249 1.35 4.65 7.91
CA HIS A 249 0.77 3.88 6.82
C HIS A 249 0.04 2.65 7.37
N PHE A 250 -1.22 2.44 6.96
CA PHE A 250 -2.09 1.41 7.48
C PHE A 250 -2.04 0.12 6.67
N VAL A 251 -1.75 -1.00 7.33
CA VAL A 251 -1.67 -2.33 6.71
C VAL A 251 -3.08 -2.93 6.64
N TYR A 252 -3.92 -2.36 5.77
CA TYR A 252 -5.31 -2.77 5.65
C TYR A 252 -5.88 -2.39 4.29
N SER A 253 -6.69 -3.28 3.70
CA SER A 253 -7.23 -3.13 2.34
C SER A 253 -8.71 -2.74 2.31
N GLY A 254 -9.30 -2.46 3.47
CA GLY A 254 -10.71 -2.07 3.63
C GLY A 254 -10.90 -0.61 4.02
N ASN A 255 -12.06 -0.31 4.60
CA ASN A 255 -12.41 1.02 5.08
C ASN A 255 -11.45 1.49 6.17
N PHE A 256 -10.80 2.62 5.94
CA PHE A 256 -9.79 3.18 6.84
C PHE A 256 -10.06 4.66 7.13
N ILE A 257 -9.39 5.16 8.16
CA ILE A 257 -9.25 6.59 8.45
C ILE A 257 -7.81 6.88 8.88
N GLY A 258 -7.26 7.98 8.34
CA GLY A 258 -6.05 8.64 8.83
C GLY A 258 -6.39 10.11 9.09
N GLN A 259 -6.20 10.59 10.32
CA GLN A 259 -6.70 11.90 10.73
C GLN A 259 -5.67 12.62 11.58
N ALA A 260 -5.53 13.94 11.35
CA ALA A 260 -4.81 14.86 12.25
C ALA A 260 -5.79 15.90 12.81
N GLU A 261 -5.74 16.11 14.13
CA GLU A 261 -6.56 17.10 14.85
C GLU A 261 -5.64 18.11 15.53
N LEU A 262 -5.70 19.38 15.08
CA LEU A 262 -5.07 20.50 15.75
C LEU A 262 -6.07 21.10 16.75
N ASN A 263 -5.72 21.11 18.03
CA ASN A 263 -6.62 21.54 19.11
C ASN A 263 -6.30 22.95 19.63
N GLN A 264 -7.13 23.41 20.58
CA GLN A 264 -7.03 24.73 21.21
C GLN A 264 -5.76 24.98 22.03
N PHE A 265 -5.00 23.94 22.37
CA PHE A 265 -3.75 24.01 23.11
C PHE A 265 -2.51 23.97 22.21
N ASP A 266 -2.73 24.12 20.90
CA ASP A 266 -1.69 24.07 19.87
C ASP A 266 -0.93 22.74 19.88
N SER A 267 -1.65 21.64 20.12
CA SER A 267 -1.14 20.27 19.98
C SER A 267 -1.85 19.53 18.86
N VAL A 268 -1.17 18.57 18.28
CA VAL A 268 -1.64 17.76 17.15
C VAL A 268 -1.79 16.31 17.59
N ARG A 269 -3.00 15.77 17.47
CA ARG A 269 -3.28 14.33 17.60
C ARG A 269 -3.46 13.71 16.23
N THR A 270 -2.59 12.76 15.87
CA THR A 270 -2.73 11.98 14.64
C THR A 270 -3.14 10.57 14.98
N VAL A 271 -4.20 10.06 14.34
CA VAL A 271 -4.73 8.71 14.56
C VAL A 271 -4.91 7.98 13.23
N MET A 272 -4.80 6.64 13.26
CA MET A 272 -5.01 5.80 12.08
C MET A 272 -5.60 4.45 12.48
N GLY A 273 -6.58 3.98 11.71
CA GLY A 273 -7.21 2.69 11.94
C GLY A 273 -8.41 2.39 11.04
N ILE A 274 -9.22 1.42 11.44
CA ILE A 274 -10.47 1.07 10.74
C ILE A 274 -11.44 2.25 10.82
N ASN A 275 -12.05 2.62 9.69
CA ASN A 275 -13.05 3.68 9.68
C ASN A 275 -14.26 3.29 10.54
N LYS A 276 -14.65 4.18 11.45
CA LYS A 276 -15.78 3.99 12.37
C LYS A 276 -17.16 4.04 11.68
N GLU A 277 -17.21 4.64 10.48
CA GLU A 277 -18.46 4.72 9.74
C GLU A 277 -18.81 3.33 9.19
N GLU A 278 -20.06 2.88 9.45
CA GLU A 278 -20.55 1.54 9.13
C GLU A 278 -19.70 0.41 9.74
N PHE A 279 -19.04 0.67 10.88
CA PHE A 279 -18.28 -0.32 11.62
C PHE A 279 -18.82 -0.47 13.05
N SER A 280 -19.05 -1.69 13.44
CA SER A 280 -19.04 -2.10 14.85
C SER A 280 -18.68 -3.59 14.92
N TRP A 281 -18.20 -4.02 16.07
CA TRP A 281 -17.88 -5.43 16.34
C TRP A 281 -18.45 -5.86 17.66
N ILE A 282 -19.15 -7.00 17.68
CA ILE A 282 -19.66 -7.61 18.89
C ILE A 282 -18.61 -8.53 19.49
N LEU A 283 -18.00 -8.11 20.59
CA LEU A 283 -16.98 -8.85 21.29
C LEU A 283 -17.62 -9.61 22.48
N LYS A 284 -17.87 -10.89 22.30
CA LYS A 284 -18.49 -11.74 23.33
C LYS A 284 -17.51 -12.04 24.47
N ALA A 285 -18.02 -12.48 25.62
CA ALA A 285 -17.19 -12.89 26.74
C ALA A 285 -16.18 -13.97 26.32
N GLY A 286 -14.91 -13.77 26.62
CA GLY A 286 -13.81 -14.67 26.26
C GLY A 286 -13.28 -14.51 24.85
N GLU A 287 -13.87 -13.67 24.00
CA GLU A 287 -13.40 -13.42 22.63
C GLU A 287 -12.31 -12.34 22.59
N GLU A 288 -11.58 -12.33 21.49
CA GLU A 288 -10.56 -11.32 21.15
C GLU A 288 -10.86 -10.65 19.81
N PHE A 289 -10.46 -9.39 19.67
CA PHE A 289 -10.44 -8.66 18.41
C PHE A 289 -9.03 -8.14 18.14
N GLN A 290 -8.51 -8.39 16.95
CA GLN A 290 -7.20 -7.89 16.49
C GLN A 290 -7.41 -6.77 15.50
N ALA A 291 -6.92 -5.58 15.81
CA ALA A 291 -6.86 -4.47 14.85
C ALA A 291 -5.67 -4.62 13.89
N PRO A 292 -5.78 -4.13 12.65
CA PRO A 292 -4.69 -4.11 11.69
C PRO A 292 -3.49 -3.27 12.17
N GLU A 293 -2.33 -3.46 11.55
CA GLU A 293 -1.08 -2.80 11.90
C GLU A 293 -0.96 -1.41 11.24
N VAL A 294 -0.30 -0.47 11.93
CA VAL A 294 0.20 0.80 11.38
C VAL A 294 1.72 0.77 11.35
N VAL A 295 2.31 1.15 10.22
CA VAL A 295 3.76 1.32 10.04
C VAL A 295 4.11 2.79 10.18
N MET A 296 4.97 3.12 11.14
CA MET A 296 5.41 4.49 11.44
C MET A 296 6.89 4.65 11.14
N THR A 297 7.26 5.78 10.55
CA THR A 297 8.66 6.17 10.36
C THR A 297 8.86 7.66 10.62
N TYR A 298 10.04 8.03 11.07
CA TYR A 298 10.48 9.41 11.26
C TYR A 298 11.70 9.70 10.40
N SER A 299 11.76 10.89 9.81
CA SER A 299 12.92 11.40 9.08
C SER A 299 13.17 12.86 9.44
N HIS A 300 14.41 13.27 9.57
CA HIS A 300 14.81 14.69 9.59
C HIS A 300 15.52 15.11 8.28
N GLU A 301 15.80 14.17 7.41
CA GLU A 301 16.41 14.38 6.10
C GLU A 301 15.36 14.45 4.97
N GLY A 302 14.11 14.77 5.31
CA GLY A 302 13.02 14.98 4.35
C GLY A 302 12.34 13.72 3.84
N LEU A 303 11.55 13.88 2.77
CA LEU A 303 10.72 12.82 2.20
C LEU A 303 11.55 11.66 1.65
N GLY A 304 12.75 11.94 1.11
CA GLY A 304 13.58 10.91 0.50
C GLY A 304 14.08 9.85 1.47
N GLU A 305 14.41 10.20 2.71
CA GLU A 305 14.77 9.23 3.75
C GLU A 305 13.54 8.41 4.17
N MET A 306 12.40 9.05 4.44
CA MET A 306 11.13 8.37 4.70
C MET A 306 10.82 7.35 3.59
N THR A 307 10.94 7.75 2.32
CA THR A 307 10.70 6.89 1.16
C THR A 307 11.58 5.63 1.20
N ARG A 308 12.89 5.79 1.41
CA ARG A 308 13.82 4.65 1.45
C ARG A 308 13.58 3.74 2.65
N SER A 309 13.24 4.31 3.81
CA SER A 309 12.83 3.53 5.00
C SER A 309 11.62 2.64 4.72
N TYR A 310 10.56 3.19 4.11
CA TYR A 310 9.40 2.40 3.70
C TYR A 310 9.75 1.35 2.64
N HIS A 311 10.56 1.71 1.63
CA HIS A 311 10.95 0.77 0.58
C HIS A 311 11.70 -0.44 1.14
N ASP A 312 12.68 -0.21 2.01
CA ASP A 312 13.45 -1.27 2.64
C ASP A 312 12.59 -2.10 3.57
N PHE A 313 11.75 -1.45 4.38
CA PHE A 313 10.84 -2.13 5.27
C PHE A 313 9.86 -3.05 4.53
N TYR A 314 9.23 -2.58 3.45
CA TYR A 314 8.29 -3.42 2.69
C TYR A 314 8.98 -4.56 1.97
N ARG A 315 10.17 -4.34 1.43
CA ARG A 315 10.97 -5.44 0.85
C ARG A 315 11.34 -6.49 1.89
N ASN A 316 11.85 -6.06 3.04
CA ASN A 316 12.45 -6.98 4.01
C ASN A 316 11.43 -7.61 4.96
N HIS A 317 10.33 -6.92 5.26
CA HIS A 317 9.46 -7.24 6.39
C HIS A 317 7.96 -7.30 6.06
N MET A 318 7.55 -7.18 4.79
CA MET A 318 6.15 -7.24 4.40
C MET A 318 5.88 -8.22 3.25
N ILE A 319 6.66 -8.18 2.19
CA ILE A 319 6.45 -8.99 0.99
C ILE A 319 7.02 -10.40 1.20
N ARG A 320 6.15 -11.41 1.26
CA ARG A 320 6.55 -12.81 1.52
C ARG A 320 6.92 -13.61 0.27
N SER A 321 6.62 -13.08 -0.91
CA SER A 321 6.79 -13.81 -2.16
C SER A 321 8.26 -14.03 -2.49
N LYS A 322 8.59 -15.22 -2.98
CA LYS A 322 9.92 -15.53 -3.54
C LYS A 322 10.32 -14.62 -4.71
N TYR A 323 9.34 -13.98 -5.35
CA TYR A 323 9.60 -13.01 -6.41
C TYR A 323 10.17 -11.69 -5.90
N LEU A 324 10.22 -11.47 -4.59
CA LEU A 324 10.91 -10.31 -4.01
C LEU A 324 12.34 -10.18 -4.56
N HIS A 325 13.09 -11.29 -4.62
CA HIS A 325 14.48 -11.34 -5.10
C HIS A 325 14.63 -11.97 -6.49
N LYS A 326 13.54 -12.21 -7.20
CA LYS A 326 13.54 -12.77 -8.55
C LYS A 326 13.20 -11.69 -9.60
N LYS A 327 13.86 -11.79 -10.76
CA LYS A 327 13.43 -11.06 -11.95
C LYS A 327 11.97 -11.38 -12.26
N ARG A 328 11.15 -10.35 -12.52
CA ARG A 328 9.82 -10.55 -13.09
C ARG A 328 9.94 -10.91 -14.56
N PRO A 329 9.16 -11.85 -15.08
CA PRO A 329 9.11 -12.09 -16.52
C PRO A 329 8.54 -10.85 -17.23
N ILE A 330 9.09 -10.52 -18.39
CA ILE A 330 8.51 -9.49 -19.26
C ILE A 330 7.22 -10.07 -19.84
N LEU A 331 6.08 -9.56 -19.40
CA LEU A 331 4.78 -10.05 -19.85
C LEU A 331 4.16 -9.20 -20.96
N ILE A 332 3.25 -9.79 -21.72
CA ILE A 332 2.28 -9.10 -22.55
C ILE A 332 0.89 -9.54 -22.12
N ASN A 333 0.03 -8.56 -21.83
CA ASN A 333 -1.37 -8.79 -21.50
C ASN A 333 -2.23 -8.47 -22.73
N ASN A 334 -3.26 -9.27 -23.00
CA ASN A 334 -4.09 -9.09 -24.20
C ASN A 334 -5.26 -8.11 -24.00
N TRP A 335 -5.48 -7.54 -22.82
CA TRP A 335 -6.68 -6.73 -22.57
C TRP A 335 -6.78 -5.56 -23.55
N GLU A 336 -5.82 -4.64 -23.55
CA GLU A 336 -5.83 -3.50 -24.49
C GLU A 336 -5.63 -3.92 -25.95
N ALA A 337 -5.10 -5.12 -26.21
CA ALA A 337 -4.92 -5.65 -27.56
C ALA A 337 -6.22 -6.12 -28.19
N THR A 338 -7.13 -6.72 -27.42
CA THR A 338 -8.26 -7.46 -27.97
C THR A 338 -9.57 -7.26 -27.23
N TYR A 339 -9.53 -6.78 -25.99
CA TYR A 339 -10.68 -6.82 -25.08
C TYR A 339 -11.31 -8.21 -25.06
N PHE A 340 -12.62 -8.32 -25.24
CA PHE A 340 -13.34 -9.59 -25.29
C PHE A 340 -13.24 -10.33 -26.64
N ASP A 341 -12.71 -9.70 -27.69
CA ASP A 341 -12.59 -10.28 -29.04
C ASP A 341 -11.29 -11.05 -29.24
N PHE A 342 -11.19 -12.22 -28.62
CA PHE A 342 -10.07 -13.14 -28.82
C PHE A 342 -10.51 -14.61 -28.86
N ASN A 343 -9.63 -15.45 -29.38
CA ASN A 343 -9.75 -16.90 -29.41
C ASN A 343 -8.34 -17.50 -29.34
N THR A 344 -8.27 -18.84 -29.31
CA THR A 344 -6.98 -19.58 -29.26
C THR A 344 -5.99 -19.12 -30.34
N ASP A 345 -6.44 -19.03 -31.61
CA ASP A 345 -5.53 -18.69 -32.72
C ASP A 345 -4.94 -17.29 -32.57
N LYS A 346 -5.79 -16.31 -32.23
CA LYS A 346 -5.37 -14.91 -32.03
C LYS A 346 -4.37 -14.78 -30.88
N LEU A 347 -4.59 -15.49 -29.76
CA LEU A 347 -3.64 -15.50 -28.64
C LEU A 347 -2.33 -16.16 -29.01
N LEU A 348 -2.35 -17.24 -29.82
CA LEU A 348 -1.13 -17.90 -30.30
C LEU A 348 -0.36 -17.04 -31.30
N ASP A 349 -1.05 -16.22 -32.13
CA ASP A 349 -0.39 -15.27 -33.02
C ASP A 349 0.32 -14.17 -32.23
N ILE A 350 -0.35 -13.59 -31.20
CA ILE A 350 0.28 -12.65 -30.26
C ILE A 350 1.49 -13.30 -29.57
N ALA A 351 1.34 -14.54 -29.10
CA ALA A 351 2.42 -15.26 -28.42
C ALA A 351 3.65 -15.46 -29.32
N ARG A 352 3.48 -15.86 -30.59
CA ARG A 352 4.58 -16.04 -31.54
C ARG A 352 5.33 -14.76 -31.79
N GLU A 353 4.61 -13.66 -32.04
CA GLU A 353 5.21 -12.34 -32.28
C GLU A 353 5.90 -11.80 -31.01
N ALA A 354 5.25 -11.90 -29.87
CA ALA A 354 5.81 -11.52 -28.57
C ALA A 354 7.14 -12.26 -28.29
N LYS A 355 7.17 -13.57 -28.52
CA LYS A 355 8.39 -14.35 -28.35
C LYS A 355 9.53 -13.91 -29.28
N SER A 356 9.21 -13.57 -30.51
CA SER A 356 10.21 -13.08 -31.48
C SER A 356 10.84 -11.76 -31.04
N CYS A 357 10.11 -10.95 -30.25
CA CYS A 357 10.55 -9.67 -29.68
C CYS A 357 11.26 -9.78 -28.33
N GLY A 358 11.35 -11.00 -27.74
CA GLY A 358 12.02 -11.22 -26.47
C GLY A 358 11.11 -11.12 -25.23
N ILE A 359 9.80 -11.06 -25.41
CA ILE A 359 8.80 -11.14 -24.34
C ILE A 359 8.80 -12.57 -23.78
N GLU A 360 8.49 -12.74 -22.49
CA GLU A 360 8.69 -13.99 -21.76
C GLU A 360 7.39 -14.67 -21.29
N MET A 361 6.29 -13.93 -21.18
CA MET A 361 5.00 -14.44 -20.68
C MET A 361 3.83 -13.84 -21.46
N LEU A 362 2.82 -14.66 -21.74
CA LEU A 362 1.50 -14.22 -22.21
C LEU A 362 0.50 -14.29 -21.06
N VAL A 363 -0.21 -13.20 -20.79
CA VAL A 363 -1.30 -13.13 -19.82
C VAL A 363 -2.63 -13.05 -20.57
N MET A 364 -3.51 -14.03 -20.34
CA MET A 364 -4.87 -14.02 -20.84
C MET A 364 -5.79 -13.31 -19.83
N ASP A 365 -6.29 -12.14 -20.22
CA ASP A 365 -7.15 -11.28 -19.41
C ASP A 365 -8.64 -11.68 -19.51
N ASP A 366 -9.57 -10.82 -19.07
CA ASP A 366 -11.01 -11.07 -18.97
C ASP A 366 -11.63 -11.61 -20.28
N GLY A 367 -12.58 -12.54 -20.17
CA GLY A 367 -13.36 -13.05 -21.29
C GLY A 367 -13.11 -14.52 -21.69
N TRP A 368 -12.31 -15.29 -20.94
CA TRP A 368 -11.96 -16.68 -21.24
C TRP A 368 -12.96 -17.72 -20.72
N PHE A 369 -13.94 -17.34 -19.87
CA PHE A 369 -14.82 -18.23 -19.11
C PHE A 369 -16.31 -17.98 -19.43
N GLY A 370 -17.16 -18.97 -19.12
CA GLY A 370 -18.62 -18.89 -19.27
C GLY A 370 -19.02 -18.47 -20.68
N VAL A 371 -19.94 -17.51 -20.77
CA VAL A 371 -20.35 -16.85 -22.03
C VAL A 371 -19.90 -15.39 -22.08
N ARG A 372 -18.78 -15.08 -21.39
CA ARG A 372 -18.24 -13.75 -21.17
C ARG A 372 -17.68 -13.13 -22.46
N ASN A 373 -18.56 -12.48 -23.23
CA ASN A 373 -18.19 -11.70 -24.42
C ASN A 373 -18.39 -10.19 -24.19
N SER A 374 -18.77 -9.81 -23.00
CA SER A 374 -18.87 -8.45 -22.46
C SER A 374 -18.88 -8.53 -20.95
N ASP A 375 -18.82 -7.39 -20.27
CA ASP A 375 -18.79 -7.30 -18.81
C ASP A 375 -20.15 -7.54 -18.11
N ASN A 376 -21.20 -7.89 -18.85
CA ASN A 376 -22.56 -8.00 -18.34
C ASN A 376 -22.97 -9.41 -17.87
N CYS A 377 -22.09 -10.40 -17.89
CA CYS A 377 -22.44 -11.79 -17.54
C CYS A 377 -21.25 -12.62 -17.04
N SER A 378 -21.58 -13.79 -16.49
CA SER A 378 -20.69 -14.91 -16.18
C SER A 378 -19.68 -14.74 -15.07
N LEU A 379 -19.54 -13.58 -14.41
CA LEU A 379 -18.72 -13.52 -13.20
C LEU A 379 -19.31 -14.48 -12.14
N GLY A 380 -18.46 -15.29 -11.56
CA GLY A 380 -18.82 -16.42 -10.70
C GLY A 380 -18.78 -17.78 -11.39
N ASP A 381 -18.95 -17.84 -12.73
CA ASP A 381 -18.98 -19.08 -13.51
C ASP A 381 -17.59 -19.39 -14.11
N TRP A 382 -16.63 -19.75 -13.28
CA TRP A 382 -15.22 -19.94 -13.66
C TRP A 382 -14.99 -21.23 -14.45
N LYS A 383 -15.71 -21.41 -15.56
CA LYS A 383 -15.58 -22.55 -16.49
C LYS A 383 -15.06 -22.06 -17.83
N VAL A 384 -14.03 -22.73 -18.34
CA VAL A 384 -13.40 -22.37 -19.63
C VAL A 384 -14.44 -22.36 -20.74
N ASN A 385 -14.50 -21.25 -21.49
CA ASN A 385 -15.31 -21.16 -22.72
C ASN A 385 -14.59 -21.89 -23.87
N THR A 386 -15.02 -23.13 -24.15
CA THR A 386 -14.39 -23.98 -25.17
C THR A 386 -14.69 -23.55 -26.60
N ASP A 387 -15.73 -22.74 -26.84
CA ASP A 387 -16.02 -22.17 -28.16
C ASP A 387 -14.97 -21.10 -28.51
N LYS A 388 -14.51 -20.38 -27.51
CA LYS A 388 -13.49 -19.33 -27.62
C LYS A 388 -12.07 -19.90 -27.48
N ILE A 389 -11.87 -20.72 -26.47
CA ILE A 389 -10.59 -21.39 -26.19
C ILE A 389 -10.65 -22.81 -26.77
N THR A 390 -10.52 -22.89 -28.09
CA THR A 390 -10.59 -24.14 -28.84
C THR A 390 -9.53 -25.11 -28.39
N GLY A 391 -9.92 -26.36 -28.08
CA GLY A 391 -9.05 -27.36 -27.49
C GLY A 391 -8.93 -27.30 -25.97
N GLY A 392 -9.52 -26.26 -25.33
CA GLY A 392 -9.51 -26.05 -23.88
C GLY A 392 -8.25 -25.35 -23.37
N LEU A 393 -8.32 -24.95 -22.09
CA LEU A 393 -7.26 -24.16 -21.45
C LEU A 393 -5.89 -24.86 -21.46
N LYS A 394 -5.88 -26.15 -21.12
CA LYS A 394 -4.63 -26.92 -21.11
C LYS A 394 -3.95 -26.93 -22.47
N HIS A 395 -4.72 -27.10 -23.56
CA HIS A 395 -4.17 -27.06 -24.91
C HIS A 395 -3.55 -25.68 -25.23
N LEU A 396 -4.25 -24.58 -24.94
CA LEU A 396 -3.72 -23.23 -25.15
C LEU A 396 -2.41 -23.02 -24.37
N VAL A 397 -2.38 -23.38 -23.08
CA VAL A 397 -1.21 -23.24 -22.24
C VAL A 397 -0.03 -24.08 -22.75
N ASP A 398 -0.29 -25.33 -23.15
CA ASP A 398 0.74 -26.22 -23.71
C ASP A 398 1.33 -25.64 -25.02
N GLU A 399 0.51 -25.06 -25.89
CA GLU A 399 0.98 -24.43 -27.14
C GLU A 399 1.79 -23.15 -26.86
N VAL A 400 1.37 -22.31 -25.90
CA VAL A 400 2.12 -21.13 -25.49
C VAL A 400 3.48 -21.53 -24.87
N ASN A 401 3.50 -22.58 -24.04
CA ASN A 401 4.75 -23.11 -23.48
C ASN A 401 5.68 -23.71 -24.57
N LYS A 402 5.14 -24.36 -25.61
CA LYS A 402 5.93 -24.84 -26.76
C LYS A 402 6.55 -23.70 -27.58
N ILE A 403 5.89 -22.55 -27.67
CA ILE A 403 6.44 -21.32 -28.26
C ILE A 403 7.63 -20.81 -27.40
N GLY A 404 7.66 -21.16 -26.11
CA GLY A 404 8.70 -20.79 -25.16
C GLY A 404 8.32 -19.57 -24.31
N LEU A 405 7.03 -19.31 -24.12
CA LEU A 405 6.48 -18.34 -23.18
C LEU A 405 5.89 -19.03 -21.95
N GLU A 406 5.97 -18.36 -20.82
CA GLU A 406 5.15 -18.66 -19.64
C GLU A 406 3.70 -18.21 -19.88
N PHE A 407 2.78 -18.69 -19.02
CA PHE A 407 1.36 -18.36 -19.16
C PHE A 407 0.77 -17.82 -17.85
N GLY A 408 0.05 -16.71 -17.94
CA GLY A 408 -0.71 -16.11 -16.87
C GLY A 408 -2.20 -16.00 -17.19
N ILE A 409 -3.02 -15.84 -16.15
CA ILE A 409 -4.48 -15.77 -16.27
C ILE A 409 -5.06 -14.73 -15.31
N TRP A 410 -6.15 -14.11 -15.72
CA TRP A 410 -6.93 -13.13 -14.97
C TRP A 410 -8.14 -13.76 -14.29
N PHE A 411 -8.45 -13.29 -13.08
CA PHE A 411 -9.69 -13.56 -12.35
C PHE A 411 -10.24 -12.30 -11.71
N GLU A 412 -11.57 -12.22 -11.56
CA GLU A 412 -12.29 -11.27 -10.72
C GLU A 412 -13.20 -12.05 -9.75
N PRO A 413 -12.63 -12.80 -8.81
CA PRO A 413 -13.35 -13.87 -8.12
C PRO A 413 -14.19 -13.40 -6.93
N GLU A 414 -14.11 -12.14 -6.57
CA GLU A 414 -14.90 -11.50 -5.51
C GLU A 414 -16.28 -11.02 -6.03
N MET A 415 -16.52 -11.07 -7.34
CA MET A 415 -17.70 -10.54 -7.99
C MET A 415 -18.59 -11.64 -8.55
N ILE A 416 -19.87 -11.30 -8.74
CA ILE A 416 -20.88 -12.17 -9.34
C ILE A 416 -21.77 -11.36 -10.29
N SER A 417 -22.01 -11.87 -11.51
CA SER A 417 -22.94 -11.23 -12.42
C SER A 417 -24.37 -11.65 -12.10
N PRO A 418 -25.36 -10.74 -12.19
CA PRO A 418 -26.77 -11.13 -12.16
C PRO A 418 -27.10 -12.19 -13.22
N ASN A 419 -26.47 -12.09 -14.38
CA ASN A 419 -26.55 -13.07 -15.45
C ASN A 419 -25.39 -14.08 -15.35
N SER A 420 -25.42 -14.92 -14.32
CA SER A 420 -24.53 -16.07 -14.13
C SER A 420 -25.30 -17.27 -13.62
N ASP A 421 -24.77 -18.46 -13.82
CA ASP A 421 -25.34 -19.69 -13.27
C ASP A 421 -25.22 -19.70 -11.74
N LEU A 422 -24.12 -19.16 -11.23
CA LEU A 422 -23.91 -19.03 -9.79
C LEU A 422 -25.01 -18.18 -9.14
N TYR A 423 -25.31 -17.00 -9.66
CA TYR A 423 -26.35 -16.13 -9.10
C TYR A 423 -27.76 -16.75 -9.20
N ARG A 424 -28.08 -17.44 -10.31
CA ARG A 424 -29.34 -18.17 -10.45
C ARG A 424 -29.51 -19.28 -9.43
N THR A 425 -28.40 -19.89 -9.00
CA THR A 425 -28.40 -21.00 -8.02
C THR A 425 -28.33 -20.50 -6.58
N HIS A 426 -27.53 -19.44 -6.35
CA HIS A 426 -27.23 -18.90 -5.02
C HIS A 426 -27.34 -17.36 -4.99
N PRO A 427 -28.54 -16.79 -5.21
CA PRO A 427 -28.70 -15.34 -5.16
C PRO A 427 -28.37 -14.76 -3.75
N GLU A 428 -28.53 -15.55 -2.70
CA GLU A 428 -28.22 -15.18 -1.30
C GLU A 428 -26.72 -15.04 -1.02
N TRP A 429 -25.84 -15.43 -1.93
CA TRP A 429 -24.41 -15.27 -1.80
C TRP A 429 -23.92 -13.88 -2.18
N ALA A 430 -24.74 -13.07 -2.81
CA ALA A 430 -24.43 -11.66 -3.07
C ALA A 430 -24.72 -10.80 -1.82
N ILE A 431 -23.89 -9.78 -1.61
CA ILE A 431 -24.19 -8.71 -0.64
C ILE A 431 -25.41 -7.96 -1.17
N GLN A 432 -26.51 -7.98 -0.42
CA GLN A 432 -27.78 -7.37 -0.81
C GLN A 432 -28.73 -7.21 0.35
N ILE A 433 -29.69 -6.29 0.22
CA ILE A 433 -30.77 -6.08 1.19
C ILE A 433 -32.03 -6.79 0.67
N PRO A 434 -32.54 -7.83 1.34
CA PRO A 434 -33.71 -8.56 0.90
C PRO A 434 -34.91 -7.63 0.64
N GLY A 435 -35.54 -7.79 -0.51
CA GLY A 435 -36.70 -7.00 -0.94
C GLY A 435 -36.37 -5.65 -1.56
N ARG A 436 -35.11 -5.29 -1.69
CA ARG A 436 -34.62 -4.13 -2.45
C ARG A 436 -33.95 -4.62 -3.73
N GLU A 437 -34.13 -3.88 -4.84
CA GLU A 437 -33.34 -4.10 -6.04
C GLU A 437 -31.88 -3.74 -5.74
N ALA A 438 -30.97 -4.66 -6.01
CA ALA A 438 -29.56 -4.46 -5.74
C ALA A 438 -28.92 -3.50 -6.75
N THR A 439 -28.06 -2.61 -6.26
CA THR A 439 -27.32 -1.69 -7.13
C THR A 439 -26.23 -2.43 -7.91
N GLN A 440 -25.92 -1.94 -9.09
CA GLN A 440 -24.90 -2.49 -9.97
C GLN A 440 -23.83 -1.44 -10.29
N SER A 441 -22.60 -1.88 -10.38
CA SER A 441 -21.51 -1.19 -11.06
C SER A 441 -20.87 -2.18 -12.02
N ARG A 442 -20.57 -1.79 -13.26
CA ARG A 442 -20.12 -2.71 -14.33
C ARG A 442 -21.03 -3.95 -14.50
N GLN A 443 -22.32 -3.81 -14.24
CA GLN A 443 -23.33 -4.88 -14.33
C GLN A 443 -23.03 -6.11 -13.46
N GLN A 444 -22.39 -5.89 -12.30
CA GLN A 444 -22.02 -6.95 -11.35
C GLN A 444 -22.40 -6.61 -9.92
N TYR A 445 -22.52 -7.65 -9.09
CA TYR A 445 -22.69 -7.62 -7.64
C TYR A 445 -21.41 -8.09 -6.96
N VAL A 446 -21.36 -7.97 -5.64
CA VAL A 446 -20.25 -8.42 -4.78
C VAL A 446 -20.67 -9.69 -4.07
N LEU A 447 -19.80 -10.70 -4.04
CA LEU A 447 -19.99 -11.90 -3.23
C LEU A 447 -19.82 -11.60 -1.74
N ASP A 448 -20.65 -12.22 -0.92
CA ASP A 448 -20.55 -12.11 0.56
C ASP A 448 -19.43 -13.00 1.09
N LEU A 449 -18.21 -12.46 1.13
CA LEU A 449 -17.02 -13.17 1.63
C LEU A 449 -17.00 -13.32 3.17
N SER A 450 -18.05 -12.89 3.88
CA SER A 450 -18.23 -13.26 5.29
C SER A 450 -18.72 -14.71 5.47
N ARG A 451 -19.16 -15.37 4.36
CA ARG A 451 -19.69 -16.73 4.34
C ARG A 451 -18.59 -17.76 4.05
N PRO A 452 -18.38 -18.76 4.92
CA PRO A 452 -17.40 -19.81 4.68
C PRO A 452 -17.63 -20.60 3.38
N GLU A 453 -18.90 -20.89 3.05
CA GLU A 453 -19.26 -21.63 1.84
C GLU A 453 -18.94 -20.85 0.54
N VAL A 454 -19.00 -19.52 0.60
CA VAL A 454 -18.60 -18.66 -0.54
C VAL A 454 -17.08 -18.67 -0.69
N LEU A 455 -16.34 -18.57 0.43
CA LEU A 455 -14.88 -18.67 0.41
C LEU A 455 -14.41 -20.00 -0.18
N ASP A 456 -15.04 -21.11 0.20
CA ASP A 456 -14.68 -22.42 -0.31
C ASP A 456 -14.98 -22.56 -1.82
N TYR A 457 -16.14 -22.05 -2.26
CA TYR A 457 -16.49 -22.04 -3.69
C TYR A 457 -15.51 -21.21 -4.52
N VAL A 458 -15.22 -19.98 -4.10
CA VAL A 458 -14.31 -19.08 -4.81
C VAL A 458 -12.90 -19.70 -4.87
N TYR A 459 -12.42 -20.21 -3.75
CA TYR A 459 -11.11 -20.84 -3.70
C TYR A 459 -11.00 -22.04 -4.64
N GLU A 460 -11.93 -23.00 -4.57
CA GLU A 460 -11.90 -24.19 -5.43
C GLU A 460 -12.10 -23.84 -6.92
N SER A 461 -12.87 -22.83 -7.21
CA SER A 461 -13.04 -22.35 -8.60
C SER A 461 -11.69 -21.86 -9.18
N VAL A 462 -10.95 -21.07 -8.45
CA VAL A 462 -9.63 -20.57 -8.88
C VAL A 462 -8.60 -21.71 -8.86
N ALA A 463 -8.50 -22.45 -7.77
CA ALA A 463 -7.49 -23.48 -7.59
C ALA A 463 -7.64 -24.63 -8.62
N SER A 464 -8.87 -25.03 -8.98
CA SER A 464 -9.10 -26.05 -9.99
C SER A 464 -8.57 -25.65 -11.37
N ILE A 465 -8.71 -24.37 -11.74
CA ILE A 465 -8.14 -23.82 -12.99
C ILE A 465 -6.61 -23.88 -12.94
N LEU A 466 -6.02 -23.42 -11.84
CA LEU A 466 -4.55 -23.44 -11.68
C LEU A 466 -3.96 -24.86 -11.71
N ARG A 467 -4.65 -25.84 -11.11
CA ARG A 467 -4.24 -27.25 -11.17
C ARG A 467 -4.38 -27.87 -12.56
N SER A 468 -5.21 -27.32 -13.44
CA SER A 468 -5.54 -27.90 -14.75
C SER A 468 -4.47 -27.70 -15.82
N ALA A 469 -3.58 -26.70 -15.67
CA ALA A 469 -2.56 -26.34 -16.65
C ALA A 469 -1.33 -25.68 -15.98
N ASN A 470 -0.25 -25.52 -16.75
CA ASN A 470 0.97 -24.86 -16.26
C ASN A 470 0.82 -23.33 -16.25
N ILE A 471 0.09 -22.80 -15.27
CA ILE A 471 -0.18 -21.38 -15.06
C ILE A 471 0.73 -20.90 -13.93
N VAL A 472 1.54 -19.85 -14.20
CA VAL A 472 2.56 -19.37 -13.25
C VAL A 472 2.28 -17.95 -12.74
N TYR A 473 1.23 -17.29 -13.27
CA TYR A 473 0.85 -15.93 -12.91
C TYR A 473 -0.67 -15.82 -12.83
N VAL A 474 -1.13 -15.08 -11.83
CA VAL A 474 -2.54 -14.69 -11.67
C VAL A 474 -2.62 -13.18 -11.50
N LYS A 475 -3.47 -12.53 -12.30
CA LYS A 475 -3.99 -11.18 -12.06
C LYS A 475 -5.32 -11.31 -11.33
N TRP A 476 -5.34 -10.94 -10.04
CA TRP A 476 -6.52 -10.95 -9.18
C TRP A 476 -7.16 -9.59 -9.15
N ASP A 477 -8.32 -9.44 -9.74
CA ASP A 477 -8.99 -8.16 -9.93
C ASP A 477 -10.26 -8.01 -9.08
N MET A 478 -10.67 -6.76 -8.86
CA MET A 478 -11.92 -6.37 -8.22
C MET A 478 -12.38 -5.02 -8.78
N ASN A 479 -13.48 -5.01 -9.54
CA ASN A 479 -13.84 -3.83 -10.34
C ASN A 479 -15.11 -3.13 -9.87
N ARG A 480 -15.43 -3.23 -8.58
CA ARG A 480 -16.52 -2.42 -8.01
C ARG A 480 -16.38 -2.30 -6.49
N GLN A 481 -16.81 -1.15 -5.97
CA GLN A 481 -16.93 -0.89 -4.54
C GLN A 481 -18.14 -1.63 -3.94
N LEU A 482 -18.14 -1.81 -2.62
CA LEU A 482 -19.23 -2.43 -1.88
C LEU A 482 -20.39 -1.43 -1.71
N SER A 483 -21.60 -1.93 -1.90
CA SER A 483 -22.85 -1.22 -1.66
C SER A 483 -23.92 -2.20 -1.18
N ASP A 484 -25.12 -1.74 -0.90
CA ASP A 484 -26.24 -2.57 -0.43
C ASP A 484 -25.86 -3.43 0.79
N LEU A 485 -25.33 -2.75 1.83
CA LEU A 485 -24.68 -3.37 2.98
C LEU A 485 -25.64 -4.24 3.80
N GLY A 486 -25.85 -5.45 3.34
CA GLY A 486 -26.67 -6.45 3.98
C GLY A 486 -26.15 -7.85 3.68
N SER A 487 -25.89 -8.62 4.72
CA SER A 487 -25.59 -10.04 4.65
C SER A 487 -26.77 -10.85 5.20
N THR A 488 -27.28 -11.77 4.40
CA THR A 488 -28.30 -12.70 4.88
C THR A 488 -27.73 -13.81 5.78
N TYR A 489 -26.43 -13.83 5.96
CA TYR A 489 -25.69 -14.73 6.84
C TYR A 489 -25.47 -14.15 8.23
N LEU A 490 -25.16 -12.87 8.33
CA LEU A 490 -24.85 -12.19 9.58
C LEU A 490 -26.13 -11.89 10.38
N GLY A 491 -26.06 -12.00 11.70
CA GLY A 491 -27.12 -11.58 12.60
C GLY A 491 -27.37 -10.07 12.58
N ALA A 492 -28.52 -9.64 13.08
CA ALA A 492 -28.90 -8.21 13.05
C ALA A 492 -27.91 -7.30 13.78
N GLU A 493 -27.31 -7.76 14.87
CA GLU A 493 -26.28 -7.00 15.61
C GLU A 493 -24.91 -7.00 14.92
N GLU A 494 -24.65 -7.95 14.02
CA GLU A 494 -23.37 -8.18 13.35
C GLU A 494 -23.31 -7.53 11.95
N GLN A 495 -24.39 -6.90 11.46
CA GLN A 495 -24.42 -6.32 10.10
C GLN A 495 -23.33 -5.27 9.85
N GLN A 496 -22.95 -4.49 10.87
CA GLN A 496 -21.86 -3.52 10.77
C GLN A 496 -20.45 -4.15 10.84
N GLU A 497 -20.33 -5.47 10.96
CA GLU A 497 -19.08 -6.21 10.83
C GLU A 497 -18.78 -6.57 9.37
N LEU A 498 -19.74 -6.40 8.46
CA LEU A 498 -19.69 -6.90 7.09
C LEU A 498 -18.45 -6.44 6.34
N PHE A 499 -18.12 -5.15 6.37
CA PHE A 499 -16.93 -4.63 5.68
C PHE A 499 -15.64 -5.28 6.18
N HIS A 500 -15.48 -5.39 7.49
CA HIS A 500 -14.27 -5.98 8.05
C HIS A 500 -14.21 -7.49 7.78
N ARG A 501 -15.34 -8.20 7.93
CA ARG A 501 -15.44 -9.64 7.62
C ARG A 501 -15.17 -9.94 6.15
N TYR A 502 -15.62 -9.06 5.25
CA TYR A 502 -15.34 -9.18 3.83
C TYR A 502 -13.81 -9.12 3.56
N VAL A 503 -13.14 -8.15 4.13
CA VAL A 503 -11.67 -8.00 3.97
C VAL A 503 -10.92 -9.19 4.56
N LEU A 504 -11.34 -9.69 5.74
CA LEU A 504 -10.79 -10.93 6.31
C LEU A 504 -11.00 -12.13 5.38
N GLY A 505 -12.14 -12.20 4.69
CA GLY A 505 -12.43 -13.20 3.66
C GLY A 505 -11.47 -13.10 2.46
N VAL A 506 -11.19 -11.89 1.96
CA VAL A 506 -10.20 -11.67 0.89
C VAL A 506 -8.82 -12.16 1.32
N TYR A 507 -8.39 -11.79 2.52
CA TYR A 507 -7.10 -12.23 3.06
C TYR A 507 -7.02 -13.76 3.22
N ALA A 508 -8.10 -14.39 3.70
CA ALA A 508 -8.16 -15.84 3.81
C ALA A 508 -8.06 -16.54 2.46
N LEU A 509 -8.69 -16.01 1.41
CA LEU A 509 -8.60 -16.54 0.04
C LEU A 509 -7.17 -16.42 -0.49
N GLN A 510 -6.55 -15.25 -0.36
CA GLN A 510 -5.19 -15.03 -0.84
C GLN A 510 -4.17 -15.85 -0.05
N GLU A 511 -4.32 -15.99 1.28
CA GLU A 511 -3.47 -16.85 2.10
C GLU A 511 -3.53 -18.32 1.65
N ARG A 512 -4.74 -18.85 1.40
CA ARG A 512 -4.93 -20.22 0.88
C ARG A 512 -4.24 -20.37 -0.48
N LEU A 513 -4.38 -19.38 -1.36
CA LEU A 513 -3.82 -19.41 -2.71
C LEU A 513 -2.29 -19.45 -2.69
N VAL A 514 -1.64 -18.53 -1.96
CA VAL A 514 -0.17 -18.47 -1.91
C VAL A 514 0.44 -19.63 -1.11
N THR A 515 -0.35 -20.25 -0.23
CA THR A 515 0.07 -21.46 0.51
C THR A 515 0.07 -22.69 -0.38
N GLU A 516 -0.98 -22.91 -1.17
CA GLU A 516 -1.06 -24.05 -2.09
C GLU A 516 -0.17 -23.86 -3.31
N PHE A 517 -0.04 -22.64 -3.83
CA PHE A 517 0.74 -22.31 -5.01
C PHE A 517 1.90 -21.35 -4.68
N PRO A 518 2.92 -21.80 -3.91
CA PRO A 518 4.01 -20.91 -3.43
C PRO A 518 4.91 -20.39 -4.55
N ASP A 519 4.78 -20.95 -5.75
CA ASP A 519 5.53 -20.57 -6.94
C ASP A 519 4.76 -19.60 -7.85
N LEU A 520 3.53 -19.29 -7.52
CA LEU A 520 2.68 -18.40 -8.28
C LEU A 520 3.13 -16.94 -8.15
N LEU A 521 3.26 -16.25 -9.28
CA LEU A 521 3.36 -14.79 -9.29
C LEU A 521 1.96 -14.20 -9.24
N LEU A 522 1.56 -13.75 -8.06
CA LEU A 522 0.28 -13.08 -7.85
C LEU A 522 0.44 -11.57 -8.08
N GLU A 523 -0.39 -10.99 -8.91
CA GLU A 523 -0.57 -9.54 -9.07
C GLU A 523 -1.99 -9.17 -8.69
N ASN A 524 -2.15 -8.29 -7.71
CA ASN A 524 -3.45 -7.74 -7.38
C ASN A 524 -3.80 -6.56 -8.30
N CYS A 525 -5.10 -6.43 -8.58
CA CYS A 525 -5.70 -5.33 -9.31
C CYS A 525 -7.04 -4.99 -8.64
N SER A 526 -7.49 -3.76 -8.74
CA SER A 526 -8.81 -3.35 -8.28
C SER A 526 -9.28 -2.16 -9.13
N GLY A 527 -9.68 -2.45 -10.38
CA GLY A 527 -9.90 -1.40 -11.36
C GLY A 527 -8.68 -0.47 -11.43
N GLY A 528 -7.51 -1.00 -11.65
CA GLY A 528 -6.24 -0.31 -11.42
C GLY A 528 -5.75 -0.46 -9.98
N GLY A 529 -5.36 0.65 -9.38
CA GLY A 529 -4.65 0.70 -8.10
C GLY A 529 -5.51 1.02 -6.87
N ALA A 530 -6.82 0.70 -6.83
CA ALA A 530 -7.65 1.04 -5.67
C ALA A 530 -7.20 0.34 -4.38
N ARG A 531 -6.72 -0.90 -4.47
CA ARG A 531 -6.15 -1.64 -3.35
C ARG A 531 -4.62 -1.79 -3.48
N PHE A 532 -3.97 -0.75 -3.95
CA PHE A 532 -2.50 -0.70 -3.88
C PHE A 532 -2.09 -0.32 -2.46
N ASP A 533 -2.07 -1.27 -1.56
CA ASP A 533 -1.85 -1.09 -0.14
C ASP A 533 -0.96 -2.19 0.47
N PRO A 534 -0.39 -2.00 1.67
CA PRO A 534 0.52 -2.98 2.26
C PRO A 534 -0.18 -4.29 2.65
N GLY A 535 -1.50 -4.27 2.86
CA GLY A 535 -2.27 -5.49 3.15
C GLY A 535 -2.25 -6.45 1.97
N MET A 536 -2.46 -5.95 0.75
CA MET A 536 -2.39 -6.77 -0.46
C MET A 536 -0.94 -7.13 -0.82
N LEU A 537 0.05 -6.26 -0.55
CA LEU A 537 1.46 -6.57 -0.78
C LEU A 537 2.00 -7.72 0.08
N TYR A 538 1.38 -7.99 1.22
CA TYR A 538 1.73 -9.15 2.05
C TYR A 538 1.54 -10.48 1.31
N TYR A 539 0.59 -10.55 0.38
CA TYR A 539 0.27 -11.74 -0.42
C TYR A 539 0.87 -11.69 -1.83
N SER A 540 0.99 -10.52 -2.41
CA SER A 540 1.46 -10.33 -3.78
C SER A 540 2.68 -9.42 -3.85
N PRO A 541 3.74 -9.79 -4.61
CA PRO A 541 4.95 -8.98 -4.69
C PRO A 541 4.79 -7.74 -5.56
N GLN A 542 3.67 -7.60 -6.25
CA GLN A 542 3.34 -6.50 -7.15
C GLN A 542 1.84 -6.31 -7.27
N ILE A 543 1.43 -5.08 -7.58
CA ILE A 543 0.04 -4.67 -7.77
C ILE A 543 -0.03 -3.82 -9.05
N TRP A 544 -1.09 -3.98 -9.84
CA TRP A 544 -1.36 -3.14 -10.99
C TRP A 544 -1.54 -1.69 -10.54
N CYS A 545 -0.65 -0.82 -11.03
CA CYS A 545 -0.51 0.53 -10.47
C CYS A 545 -1.70 1.44 -10.83
N SER A 546 -2.18 1.34 -12.06
CA SER A 546 -3.31 2.11 -12.61
C SER A 546 -3.75 1.54 -13.94
N ASP A 547 -5.04 1.60 -14.24
CA ASP A 547 -5.57 1.32 -15.58
C ASP A 547 -5.19 2.37 -16.62
N ASP A 548 -4.70 3.55 -16.18
CA ASP A 548 -4.07 4.50 -17.10
C ASP A 548 -2.66 4.03 -17.44
N THR A 549 -2.45 3.66 -18.69
CA THR A 549 -1.17 3.21 -19.24
C THR A 549 -0.43 4.31 -20.02
N ASP A 550 -0.99 5.53 -20.07
CA ASP A 550 -0.29 6.68 -20.67
C ASP A 550 0.98 7.04 -19.88
N ALA A 551 2.11 7.06 -20.55
CA ALA A 551 3.41 7.28 -19.91
C ALA A 551 3.53 8.65 -19.21
N ILE A 552 2.80 9.67 -19.65
CA ILE A 552 2.89 11.02 -19.07
C ILE A 552 1.99 11.13 -17.83
N GLU A 553 0.76 10.54 -17.85
CA GLU A 553 -0.07 10.43 -16.65
C GLU A 553 0.62 9.57 -15.58
N ARG A 554 1.30 8.49 -16.00
CA ARG A 554 2.08 7.62 -15.11
C ARG A 554 3.20 8.35 -14.37
N LEU A 555 3.72 9.48 -14.86
CA LEU A 555 4.72 10.27 -14.12
C LEU A 555 4.17 10.70 -12.75
N MET A 556 2.93 11.16 -12.68
CA MET A 556 2.32 11.60 -11.42
C MET A 556 1.84 10.41 -10.57
N ILE A 557 1.26 9.39 -11.19
CA ILE A 557 0.77 8.17 -10.52
C ILE A 557 1.95 7.42 -9.88
N GLN A 558 3.04 7.23 -10.63
CA GLN A 558 4.22 6.52 -10.14
C GLN A 558 5.03 7.35 -9.14
N GLU A 559 5.04 8.70 -9.25
CA GLU A 559 5.64 9.57 -8.23
C GLU A 559 4.97 9.36 -6.87
N GLY A 560 3.65 9.48 -6.79
CA GLY A 560 2.94 9.31 -5.54
C GLY A 560 3.01 7.87 -5.01
N THR A 561 3.01 6.88 -5.90
CA THR A 561 3.16 5.47 -5.50
C THR A 561 4.57 5.21 -4.95
N SER A 562 5.61 5.66 -5.65
CA SER A 562 7.01 5.48 -5.22
C SER A 562 7.43 6.31 -4.01
N LEU A 563 6.59 7.24 -3.55
CA LEU A 563 6.81 7.94 -2.28
C LEU A 563 6.84 6.96 -1.09
N ILE A 564 6.10 5.86 -1.19
CA ILE A 564 5.94 4.91 -0.10
C ILE A 564 6.35 3.48 -0.49
N TYR A 565 6.14 3.10 -1.75
CA TYR A 565 6.30 1.71 -2.19
C TYR A 565 7.52 1.51 -3.07
N PRO A 566 8.25 0.39 -2.90
CA PRO A 566 9.37 0.04 -3.79
C PRO A 566 8.92 -0.07 -5.24
N LEU A 567 9.75 0.37 -6.17
CA LEU A 567 9.43 0.34 -7.61
C LEU A 567 9.05 -1.05 -8.10
N SER A 568 9.65 -2.09 -7.55
CA SER A 568 9.36 -3.50 -7.90
C SER A 568 7.94 -3.97 -7.55
N THR A 569 7.17 -3.17 -6.81
CA THR A 569 5.77 -3.48 -6.48
C THR A 569 4.78 -2.91 -7.49
N MET A 570 5.23 -2.01 -8.37
CA MET A 570 4.37 -1.32 -9.33
C MET A 570 4.27 -2.08 -10.65
N GLY A 571 3.08 -2.58 -11.00
CA GLY A 571 2.76 -3.01 -12.35
C GLY A 571 2.85 -1.84 -13.32
N ALA A 572 3.79 -1.89 -14.28
CA ALA A 572 4.00 -0.82 -15.23
C ALA A 572 4.27 -1.39 -16.61
N HIS A 573 3.42 -1.03 -17.60
CA HIS A 573 3.48 -1.58 -18.95
C HIS A 573 3.56 -0.49 -20.02
N VAL A 574 4.11 -0.86 -21.16
CA VAL A 574 4.12 -0.06 -22.40
C VAL A 574 2.81 -0.33 -23.14
N SER A 575 2.01 0.72 -23.35
CA SER A 575 0.75 0.64 -24.10
C SER A 575 0.91 1.09 -25.55
N ASP A 576 -0.14 0.88 -26.35
CA ASP A 576 -0.24 1.40 -27.72
C ASP A 576 -0.51 2.92 -27.74
N CYS A 577 -0.40 3.54 -28.92
CA CYS A 577 -0.73 4.93 -29.18
C CYS A 577 -1.61 5.07 -30.43
N PRO A 578 -2.59 6.02 -30.43
CA PRO A 578 -2.95 6.93 -29.32
C PRO A 578 -3.43 6.16 -28.08
N ASN A 579 -3.02 6.61 -26.88
CA ASN A 579 -3.46 5.95 -25.65
C ASN A 579 -5.00 5.94 -25.55
N HIS A 580 -5.58 4.80 -25.18
CA HIS A 580 -7.03 4.61 -25.20
C HIS A 580 -7.80 5.44 -24.15
N THR A 581 -7.11 5.85 -23.06
CA THR A 581 -7.73 6.63 -22.00
C THR A 581 -7.69 8.13 -22.27
N VAL A 582 -6.55 8.66 -22.70
CA VAL A 582 -6.32 10.12 -22.83
C VAL A 582 -6.09 10.57 -24.27
N GLY A 583 -5.97 9.66 -25.25
CA GLY A 583 -5.76 9.99 -26.66
C GLY A 583 -4.37 10.57 -26.98
N ARG A 584 -3.41 10.53 -26.06
CA ARG A 584 -2.06 11.07 -26.23
C ARG A 584 -1.21 10.14 -27.08
N VAL A 585 -0.32 10.74 -27.87
CA VAL A 585 0.72 10.02 -28.62
C VAL A 585 2.07 10.31 -27.97
N THR A 586 2.66 9.31 -27.36
CA THR A 586 3.96 9.39 -26.70
C THR A 586 4.97 8.49 -27.42
N PRO A 587 6.20 8.93 -27.69
CA PRO A 587 7.22 8.09 -28.33
C PRO A 587 7.42 6.75 -27.63
N PHE A 588 7.60 5.68 -28.39
CA PHE A 588 7.75 4.32 -27.87
C PHE A 588 8.92 4.19 -26.87
N GLU A 589 10.02 4.90 -27.14
CA GLU A 589 11.16 4.99 -26.23
C GLU A 589 10.75 5.54 -24.85
N THR A 590 10.00 6.63 -24.82
CA THR A 590 9.57 7.26 -23.56
C THR A 590 8.59 6.37 -22.79
N ARG A 591 7.67 5.68 -23.49
CA ARG A 591 6.79 4.69 -22.87
C ARG A 591 7.60 3.59 -22.16
N GLY A 592 8.67 3.09 -22.79
CA GLY A 592 9.58 2.11 -22.22
C GLY A 592 10.39 2.62 -21.03
N HIS A 593 10.91 3.86 -21.10
CA HIS A 593 11.67 4.44 -19.99
C HIS A 593 10.83 4.68 -18.74
N VAL A 594 9.57 5.08 -18.90
CA VAL A 594 8.64 5.25 -17.77
C VAL A 594 8.22 3.90 -17.19
N ALA A 595 7.91 2.91 -18.04
CA ALA A 595 7.55 1.57 -17.60
C ALA A 595 8.72 0.84 -16.89
N LEU A 596 9.97 1.21 -17.17
CA LEU A 596 11.15 0.63 -16.50
C LEU A 596 11.16 0.89 -14.99
N ALA A 597 10.47 1.94 -14.52
CA ALA A 597 10.31 2.22 -13.09
C ALA A 597 9.23 1.33 -12.44
N GLY A 598 9.16 0.07 -12.79
CA GLY A 598 8.22 -0.92 -12.28
C GLY A 598 8.58 -2.34 -12.71
N THR A 599 7.57 -3.22 -12.81
CA THR A 599 7.78 -4.63 -13.15
C THR A 599 7.98 -4.90 -14.63
N PHE A 600 7.71 -3.94 -15.47
CA PHE A 600 7.89 -3.92 -16.92
C PHE A 600 7.10 -4.98 -17.70
N GLY A 601 6.33 -4.54 -18.67
CA GLY A 601 5.55 -5.39 -19.57
C GLY A 601 4.91 -4.59 -20.70
N TYR A 602 3.97 -5.21 -21.40
CA TYR A 602 3.27 -4.64 -22.55
C TYR A 602 1.76 -4.83 -22.44
N GLU A 603 1.01 -3.77 -22.75
CA GLU A 603 -0.45 -3.73 -22.91
C GLU A 603 -0.77 -3.24 -24.32
N LEU A 604 -0.60 -4.09 -25.35
CA LEU A 604 -0.79 -3.72 -26.75
C LEU A 604 -0.88 -4.94 -27.65
N ASP A 605 -1.42 -4.77 -28.88
CA ASP A 605 -1.39 -5.81 -29.90
C ASP A 605 -0.07 -5.75 -30.68
N VAL A 606 0.91 -6.56 -30.26
CA VAL A 606 2.25 -6.60 -30.87
C VAL A 606 2.20 -6.99 -32.36
N THR A 607 1.10 -7.58 -32.84
CA THR A 607 0.93 -7.94 -34.27
C THR A 607 0.46 -6.76 -35.12
N LYS A 608 -0.05 -5.68 -34.50
CA LYS A 608 -0.66 -4.53 -35.18
C LYS A 608 0.04 -3.19 -35.01
N ILE A 609 0.88 -3.03 -33.97
CA ILE A 609 1.62 -1.79 -33.78
C ILE A 609 2.52 -1.47 -34.99
N PRO A 610 2.89 -0.19 -35.21
CA PRO A 610 3.82 0.20 -36.28
C PRO A 610 5.11 -0.62 -36.24
N GLU A 611 5.63 -0.98 -37.42
CA GLU A 611 6.83 -1.82 -37.54
C GLU A 611 8.05 -1.15 -36.86
N GLU A 612 8.13 0.17 -36.88
CA GLU A 612 9.17 0.95 -36.23
C GLU A 612 9.11 0.81 -34.69
N ASP A 613 7.94 0.83 -34.08
CA ASP A 613 7.74 0.59 -32.65
C ASP A 613 8.08 -0.86 -32.30
N ARG A 614 7.59 -1.82 -33.09
CA ARG A 614 7.85 -3.25 -32.88
C ARG A 614 9.36 -3.58 -32.91
N LYS A 615 10.13 -2.94 -33.79
CA LYS A 615 11.58 -3.10 -33.85
C LYS A 615 12.31 -2.58 -32.60
N MET A 616 11.69 -1.72 -31.81
CA MET A 616 12.26 -1.22 -30.56
C MET A 616 12.02 -2.15 -29.37
N ILE A 617 11.06 -3.08 -29.42
CA ILE A 617 10.78 -4.00 -28.32
C ILE A 617 12.02 -4.81 -27.91
N PRO A 618 12.81 -5.42 -28.81
CA PRO A 618 14.04 -6.13 -28.43
C PRO A 618 15.07 -5.27 -27.69
N GLU A 619 15.15 -3.97 -27.97
CA GLU A 619 16.04 -3.07 -27.24
C GLU A 619 15.47 -2.73 -25.86
N GLN A 620 14.15 -2.57 -25.72
CA GLN A 620 13.51 -2.37 -24.44
C GLN A 620 13.60 -3.62 -23.54
N THR A 621 13.48 -4.82 -24.10
CA THR A 621 13.65 -6.07 -23.34
C THR A 621 15.10 -6.22 -22.85
N LYS A 622 16.09 -5.88 -23.67
CA LYS A 622 17.50 -5.83 -23.25
C LYS A 622 17.74 -4.79 -22.15
N MET A 623 17.14 -3.60 -22.29
CA MET A 623 17.19 -2.55 -21.27
C MET A 623 16.66 -3.05 -19.94
N TYR A 624 15.49 -3.71 -19.91
CA TYR A 624 14.95 -4.30 -18.71
C TYR A 624 15.88 -5.39 -18.13
N HIS A 625 16.41 -6.29 -18.96
CA HIS A 625 17.36 -7.29 -18.51
C HIS A 625 18.64 -6.70 -17.91
N LYS A 626 19.06 -5.52 -18.37
CA LYS A 626 20.22 -4.81 -17.81
C LYS A 626 19.93 -4.19 -16.46
N TYR A 627 18.74 -3.62 -16.25
CA TYR A 627 18.46 -2.75 -15.11
C TYR A 627 17.46 -3.32 -14.09
N HIS A 628 16.84 -4.48 -14.35
CA HIS A 628 15.77 -5.02 -13.46
C HIS A 628 16.23 -5.24 -12.01
N GLU A 629 17.49 -5.62 -11.79
CA GLU A 629 18.04 -5.83 -10.46
C GLU A 629 18.18 -4.49 -9.73
N LEU A 630 18.73 -3.50 -10.39
CA LEU A 630 18.86 -2.15 -9.85
C LEU A 630 17.50 -1.53 -9.50
N VAL A 631 16.50 -1.69 -10.39
CA VAL A 631 15.12 -1.22 -10.13
C VAL A 631 14.49 -1.94 -8.94
N ARG A 632 14.75 -3.26 -8.80
CA ARG A 632 14.17 -4.08 -7.73
C ARG A 632 14.79 -3.81 -6.36
N GLU A 633 16.12 -3.67 -6.29
CA GLU A 633 16.88 -3.66 -5.03
C GLU A 633 17.43 -2.28 -4.65
N GLY A 634 17.51 -1.35 -5.62
CA GLY A 634 18.19 -0.08 -5.45
C GLY A 634 17.44 0.94 -4.59
N ASP A 635 18.19 1.96 -4.16
CA ASP A 635 17.68 3.14 -3.48
C ASP A 635 17.06 4.11 -4.48
N TYR A 636 15.83 4.51 -4.23
CA TYR A 636 15.12 5.49 -5.06
C TYR A 636 15.36 6.92 -4.58
N TYR A 637 15.59 7.82 -5.53
CA TYR A 637 15.75 9.26 -5.29
C TYR A 637 14.88 10.05 -6.27
N ARG A 638 13.89 10.80 -5.78
CA ARG A 638 13.16 11.79 -6.57
C ARG A 638 14.03 13.02 -6.73
N ILE A 639 14.33 13.40 -7.97
CA ILE A 639 15.21 14.54 -8.31
C ILE A 639 14.38 15.76 -8.69
N ALA A 640 13.36 15.56 -9.51
CA ALA A 640 12.43 16.60 -9.90
C ALA A 640 11.06 16.01 -10.18
N SER A 641 10.01 16.79 -9.96
CA SER A 641 8.63 16.39 -10.15
C SER A 641 7.98 17.19 -11.27
N TYR A 642 7.40 16.49 -12.25
CA TYR A 642 6.55 17.10 -13.28
C TYR A 642 5.34 17.81 -12.66
N ARG A 643 4.78 17.27 -11.56
CA ARG A 643 3.71 17.89 -10.79
C ARG A 643 4.05 19.31 -10.33
N GLU A 644 5.31 19.56 -9.96
CA GLU A 644 5.77 20.86 -9.43
C GLU A 644 6.19 21.84 -10.50
N ASN A 645 6.93 21.37 -11.50
CA ASN A 645 7.55 22.25 -12.50
C ASN A 645 6.81 22.30 -13.85
N HIS A 646 5.91 21.36 -14.13
CA HIS A 646 5.08 21.22 -15.34
C HIS A 646 5.87 21.11 -16.67
N LEU A 647 7.16 20.80 -16.61
CA LEU A 647 8.04 20.76 -17.80
C LEU A 647 8.78 19.44 -17.96
N TYR A 648 9.19 18.82 -16.85
CA TYR A 648 9.99 17.61 -16.87
C TYR A 648 9.86 16.82 -15.57
N ASP A 649 10.22 15.57 -15.65
CA ASP A 649 10.32 14.67 -14.50
C ASP A 649 11.72 14.06 -14.44
N CYS A 650 12.21 13.71 -13.24
CA CYS A 650 13.52 13.09 -13.09
C CYS A 650 13.61 12.30 -11.78
N TRP A 651 14.11 11.07 -11.88
CA TRP A 651 14.42 10.23 -10.71
C TRP A 651 15.73 9.48 -10.95
N ALA A 652 16.34 9.03 -9.85
CA ALA A 652 17.51 8.18 -9.88
C ALA A 652 17.27 6.90 -9.06
N ILE A 653 17.90 5.82 -9.47
CA ILE A 653 17.96 4.55 -8.76
C ILE A 653 19.44 4.23 -8.57
N ALA A 654 19.89 4.14 -7.32
CA ALA A 654 21.27 3.84 -6.97
C ALA A 654 21.40 2.43 -6.39
N ALA A 655 22.41 1.69 -6.80
CA ALA A 655 22.76 0.45 -6.11
C ALA A 655 23.06 0.72 -4.62
N LYS A 656 22.74 -0.21 -3.73
CA LYS A 656 22.98 -0.06 -2.27
C LYS A 656 24.44 0.27 -1.94
N ASP A 657 25.38 -0.31 -2.68
CA ASP A 657 26.82 -0.09 -2.55
C ASP A 657 27.35 1.11 -3.37
N LYS A 658 26.47 1.85 -4.03
CA LYS A 658 26.76 3.01 -4.89
C LYS A 658 27.67 2.70 -6.08
N ARG A 659 27.78 1.41 -6.49
CA ARG A 659 28.58 1.01 -7.67
C ARG A 659 28.06 1.56 -8.98
N GLU A 660 26.76 1.81 -9.05
CA GLU A 660 26.09 2.35 -10.24
C GLU A 660 24.85 3.15 -9.87
N VAL A 661 24.48 4.10 -10.72
CA VAL A 661 23.28 4.93 -10.58
C VAL A 661 22.64 5.09 -11.96
N LEU A 662 21.36 4.75 -12.06
CA LEU A 662 20.53 4.96 -13.25
C LEU A 662 19.65 6.19 -13.03
N VAL A 663 19.80 7.19 -13.89
CA VAL A 663 18.97 8.40 -13.88
C VAL A 663 18.04 8.38 -15.08
N THR A 664 16.73 8.48 -14.82
CA THR A 664 15.72 8.66 -15.85
C THR A 664 15.30 10.12 -15.88
N TYR A 665 15.38 10.73 -17.06
CA TYR A 665 14.91 12.08 -17.31
C TYR A 665 13.83 12.07 -18.37
N VAL A 666 12.66 12.65 -18.07
CA VAL A 666 11.55 12.79 -19.01
C VAL A 666 11.28 14.27 -19.27
N HIS A 667 11.53 14.71 -20.49
CA HIS A 667 11.19 16.03 -20.98
C HIS A 667 9.74 16.02 -21.45
N VAL A 668 8.84 16.65 -20.72
CA VAL A 668 7.41 16.60 -20.99
C VAL A 668 7.00 17.68 -21.97
N LEU A 669 7.36 18.95 -21.70
CA LEU A 669 6.96 20.10 -22.54
C LEU A 669 8.17 20.94 -22.96
N SER A 670 8.25 21.23 -24.25
CA SER A 670 9.22 22.14 -24.84
C SER A 670 8.76 23.59 -24.70
N THR A 671 9.70 24.48 -24.41
CA THR A 671 9.46 25.93 -24.35
C THR A 671 10.36 26.66 -25.34
N PRO A 672 9.88 27.75 -25.95
CA PRO A 672 10.72 28.50 -26.88
C PRO A 672 11.90 29.15 -26.14
N ASN A 673 13.06 29.17 -26.80
CA ASN A 673 14.32 29.72 -26.28
C ASN A 673 14.77 29.06 -24.95
N ALA A 674 14.52 27.76 -24.80
CA ALA A 674 14.94 27.01 -23.62
C ALA A 674 16.45 26.80 -23.63
N HIS A 675 17.06 26.95 -22.45
CA HIS A 675 18.47 26.58 -22.23
C HIS A 675 18.59 25.10 -21.84
N SER A 676 19.82 24.55 -21.90
CA SER A 676 20.14 23.27 -21.28
C SER A 676 19.82 23.32 -19.78
N ARG A 677 19.30 22.21 -19.25
CA ARG A 677 18.84 22.12 -17.86
C ARG A 677 19.90 21.54 -16.95
N ARG A 678 20.18 22.21 -15.86
CA ARG A 678 21.04 21.69 -14.80
C ARG A 678 20.17 21.00 -13.76
N ILE A 679 20.47 19.73 -13.48
CA ILE A 679 19.80 18.93 -12.44
C ILE A 679 20.82 18.48 -11.39
N PHE A 680 20.43 18.55 -10.10
CA PHE A 680 21.27 18.15 -8.97
C PHE A 680 20.92 16.70 -8.63
N LEU A 681 21.78 15.79 -9.01
CA LEU A 681 21.56 14.36 -8.85
C LEU A 681 21.74 13.94 -7.38
N GLN A 682 21.26 12.76 -7.05
CA GLN A 682 21.35 12.15 -5.71
C GLN A 682 21.74 10.67 -5.84
N GLY A 683 22.13 10.05 -4.73
CA GLY A 683 22.42 8.62 -4.68
C GLY A 683 23.86 8.24 -5.00
N PHE A 684 24.77 9.19 -5.20
CA PHE A 684 26.18 8.95 -5.50
C PHE A 684 27.04 8.91 -4.23
N ASP A 685 28.16 8.21 -4.29
CA ASP A 685 29.25 8.34 -3.33
C ASP A 685 30.03 9.64 -3.65
N PRO A 686 30.07 10.63 -2.75
CA PRO A 686 30.68 11.92 -3.02
C PRO A 686 32.17 11.82 -3.37
N GLU A 687 32.89 10.86 -2.81
CA GLU A 687 34.35 10.69 -3.00
C GLU A 687 34.71 9.86 -4.23
N ALA A 688 33.73 9.17 -4.83
CA ALA A 688 33.98 8.30 -5.97
C ALA A 688 33.91 9.03 -7.31
N VAL A 689 34.61 8.47 -8.31
CA VAL A 689 34.54 8.88 -9.70
C VAL A 689 33.61 7.93 -10.46
N TYR A 690 32.74 8.49 -11.26
CA TYR A 690 31.79 7.75 -12.13
C TYR A 690 32.03 8.08 -13.59
N VAL A 691 31.87 7.07 -14.45
CA VAL A 691 31.84 7.22 -15.91
C VAL A 691 30.38 7.17 -16.35
N LEU A 692 29.99 8.09 -17.24
CA LEU A 692 28.73 7.99 -17.95
C LEU A 692 28.84 6.88 -19.01
N ASP A 693 28.06 5.81 -18.82
CA ASP A 693 28.11 4.62 -19.67
C ASP A 693 27.94 4.96 -21.17
N GLY A 694 28.73 4.32 -22.01
CA GLY A 694 28.81 4.62 -23.45
C GLY A 694 29.59 5.89 -23.83
N THR A 695 30.25 6.54 -22.87
CA THR A 695 31.12 7.72 -23.09
C THR A 695 32.44 7.59 -22.33
N GLU A 696 33.36 8.53 -22.55
CA GLU A 696 34.58 8.69 -21.75
C GLU A 696 34.45 9.75 -20.65
N GLU A 697 33.27 10.37 -20.51
CA GLU A 697 33.04 11.45 -19.57
C GLU A 697 33.07 10.96 -18.12
N LYS A 698 33.90 11.57 -17.28
CA LYS A 698 34.07 11.26 -15.87
C LYS A 698 33.57 12.38 -14.98
N TYR A 699 32.89 12.02 -13.92
CA TYR A 699 32.36 12.95 -12.92
C TYR A 699 32.64 12.43 -11.52
N THR A 700 32.94 13.30 -10.56
CA THR A 700 32.88 12.90 -9.16
C THR A 700 31.43 12.90 -8.68
N GLY A 701 31.09 12.02 -7.74
CA GLY A 701 29.75 12.01 -7.15
C GLY A 701 29.40 13.36 -6.53
N GLU A 702 30.36 14.01 -5.86
CA GLU A 702 30.17 15.35 -5.29
C GLU A 702 29.80 16.40 -6.36
N MET A 703 30.44 16.40 -7.54
CA MET A 703 30.11 17.32 -8.63
C MET A 703 28.69 17.06 -9.15
N LEU A 704 28.30 15.80 -9.34
CA LEU A 704 26.95 15.44 -9.80
C LEU A 704 25.88 15.92 -8.83
N MET A 705 26.15 15.83 -7.51
CA MET A 705 25.20 16.22 -6.47
C MET A 705 25.19 17.72 -6.17
N LYS A 706 26.37 18.40 -6.15
CA LYS A 706 26.50 19.82 -5.74
C LYS A 706 26.61 20.80 -6.90
N CYS A 707 27.29 20.45 -7.99
CA CYS A 707 27.38 21.30 -9.19
C CYS A 707 26.29 20.97 -10.21
N GLY A 708 25.73 19.76 -10.14
CA GLY A 708 24.67 19.26 -11.01
C GLY A 708 25.16 18.76 -12.36
N PHE A 709 24.31 17.95 -12.98
CA PHE A 709 24.51 17.39 -14.33
C PHE A 709 23.74 18.21 -15.37
N LEU A 710 24.34 18.41 -16.54
CA LEU A 710 23.79 19.26 -17.60
C LEU A 710 23.05 18.43 -18.64
N VAL A 711 21.72 18.47 -18.60
CA VAL A 711 20.86 17.81 -19.59
C VAL A 711 20.68 18.69 -20.80
N LYS A 712 21.01 18.16 -21.99
CA LYS A 712 20.99 18.86 -23.29
C LYS A 712 20.18 18.06 -24.32
N GLY A 713 19.75 18.74 -25.37
CA GLY A 713 19.41 18.10 -26.65
C GLY A 713 17.99 17.53 -26.76
N PHE A 714 17.01 18.13 -26.09
CA PHE A 714 15.62 17.80 -26.34
C PHE A 714 14.98 18.76 -27.35
N TRP A 715 14.30 18.18 -28.32
CA TRP A 715 13.49 18.90 -29.30
C TRP A 715 12.14 18.21 -29.44
N GLY A 716 11.04 18.94 -29.19
CA GLY A 716 9.69 18.40 -29.14
C GLY A 716 9.34 17.82 -27.77
N ASP A 717 8.05 17.56 -27.59
CA ASP A 717 7.47 17.11 -26.32
C ASP A 717 7.62 15.60 -26.11
N PHE A 718 7.41 15.18 -24.88
CA PHE A 718 7.34 13.77 -24.45
C PHE A 718 8.58 12.95 -24.79
N LYS A 719 9.77 13.54 -24.65
CA LYS A 719 11.06 12.88 -24.88
C LYS A 719 11.68 12.41 -23.57
N SER A 720 12.45 11.35 -23.62
CA SER A 720 13.14 10.86 -22.42
C SER A 720 14.55 10.40 -22.71
N LYS A 721 15.35 10.27 -21.67
CA LYS A 721 16.70 9.73 -21.75
C LYS A 721 17.08 9.05 -20.44
N LEU A 722 17.78 7.92 -20.56
CA LEU A 722 18.46 7.26 -19.45
C LEU A 722 19.93 7.70 -19.42
N TYR A 723 20.42 7.98 -18.22
CA TYR A 723 21.83 8.22 -17.96
C TYR A 723 22.30 7.19 -16.93
N HIS A 724 23.19 6.31 -17.33
CA HIS A 724 23.74 5.28 -16.46
C HIS A 724 25.17 5.64 -16.07
N PHE A 725 25.39 5.84 -14.79
CA PHE A 725 26.69 6.16 -14.21
C PHE A 725 27.25 4.94 -13.50
N VAL A 726 28.48 4.58 -13.84
CA VAL A 726 29.17 3.42 -13.26
C VAL A 726 30.43 3.90 -12.54
N LYS A 727 30.59 3.48 -11.28
CA LYS A 727 31.74 3.81 -10.44
C LYS A 727 33.02 3.23 -11.04
N VAL A 728 34.05 4.07 -11.17
CA VAL A 728 35.38 3.61 -11.61
C VAL A 728 36.00 2.82 -10.47
N THR A 729 36.27 1.56 -10.71
CA THR A 729 37.11 0.74 -9.81
C THR A 729 38.57 1.01 -10.18
N GLU A 730 39.40 1.40 -9.19
CA GLU A 730 40.86 1.54 -9.36
C GLU A 730 41.53 0.24 -9.78
#